data_1f83e23a2c92ede21f17920d108f60b3
#
_entry.id   1f83e23a2c92ede21f17920d108f60b3
#
_cell.length_a   1.000
_cell.length_b   1.000
_cell.length_c   1.000
_cell.angle_alpha   90.00
_cell.angle_beta   90.00
_cell.angle_gamma   90.00
#
_symmetry.space_group_name_H-M   'P 1'
#
loop_
_entity.id
_entity.type
_entity.pdbx_description
1 polymer ?
#
loop_
_entity_poly.entity_id
_entity_poly.type
_entity_poly.pdbx_seq_one_letter_code
_entity_poly.pdbx_strand_id
1 'polypeptide(L)'
;MQFKPLLTASALALALGTGAPAFAQAPAANVAASTADAAPAELSTLVDQVDIPYEKFTLENGLDVIVHTDRKAPIVAVAVWYNVGSKDEPKGKSGFAHLFEHLMFNGSENAPEDYFQYLQEMGATDYNGTTNFDRTNYFQTVPTPALERALWLESDRMGYLLGAVTQEKLDNQRGVVQNEKRQGDNQPGGLVFYEIIKALFPAPHPYDHTPIGSMADLDSASMEDVRNWFRDKYGPNNATVVLAGDVSADEARPLVEKYFGPIARGPVNEPAQAEVTELTEDVRTVMRDQVAAVSIDKYWTAPGITDRELTALTVGAQILGGLSSSRLDNTLVRDEQLAVSVSAGNYAWQRVGILNVSATARPDVDEAEVERRLDELVAQFIAEGPTEDEVRRAATSTVAGTIRGLEQVGGFGGKAVTLASGEVLADDPSFYARQFEILATLTPGEVQAAMQRWMTRPSFTLVLEPGERDGSYEEAAGVAEAAGDGDPAEEVTVTKVRPAPPIDSVAELDFPEVQHTTLANGMALHYAQRDAIPATYVTLSFDAGSTADPADKRGLEGLALGLFEEGTTTMSSREIAETSERLGANISLGGGADRSSFTLSALSANLVPSLELLSDIVRNPAFAQSEIDRVRAQRITGVEQELRTPSAIAARTISPLIYGAESPYAGPDTGTVASLNAITREDITGFKDRWIRPDNGAVFVVSDRPLAEIEAALNGVLGDWQAPAVAKGTKSFDAAPAAPAESRIVLVNRPNSPQSYIYGGQLTSVDPRGETYVDFLNANNALGGNFLARLNMNLRETKGWSYGVRGAPLTNENAVAYTVRAPVQADRTGDALAELIRETGEFLDTRGVTEAELTRIVTAEIGELPGQFETSGAILGAMQTNAMYGRPDDYYERVADRYRAQTAESLDAAARAAIDPDRFVWVIVGDASVVEPQLEQLGLAVERVEMAGTE
;
A
#
# COMPACT_ATOMS: atom_id res chain seq x y z
N MET A 1 -4.01 0.61 9.60
CA MET A 1 -3.79 0.62 8.13
C MET A 1 -2.75 1.68 7.81
N GLN A 2 -1.57 1.27 7.42
CA GLN A 2 -0.53 2.21 7.02
C GLN A 2 -0.75 2.58 5.57
N PHE A 3 -1.09 3.85 5.29
CA PHE A 3 -0.89 4.39 3.96
C PHE A 3 0.62 4.50 3.72
N LYS A 4 1.18 3.55 2.99
CA LYS A 4 2.44 3.81 2.29
C LYS A 4 2.14 4.79 1.16
N PRO A 5 3.01 5.78 0.90
CA PRO A 5 2.92 6.50 -0.36
C PRO A 5 3.15 5.46 -1.46
N LEU A 6 2.14 5.27 -2.28
CA LEU A 6 2.19 4.40 -3.45
C LEU A 6 2.93 5.12 -4.57
N LEU A 7 4.25 4.94 -4.62
CA LEU A 7 4.86 4.70 -5.91
C LEU A 7 4.51 3.26 -6.26
N THR A 8 3.30 3.04 -6.72
CA THR A 8 2.87 1.74 -7.22
C THR A 8 3.43 1.55 -8.62
N ALA A 9 4.54 0.86 -8.68
CA ALA A 9 4.75 -0.01 -9.81
C ALA A 9 3.56 -0.97 -9.83
N SER A 10 2.59 -0.73 -10.71
CA SER A 10 1.53 -1.69 -10.98
C SER A 10 2.17 -2.87 -11.70
N ALA A 11 2.67 -3.83 -10.94
CA ALA A 11 2.89 -5.16 -11.48
C ALA A 11 1.49 -5.72 -11.73
N LEU A 12 1.10 -5.78 -13.00
CA LEU A 12 -0.10 -6.46 -13.46
C LEU A 12 0.11 -7.95 -13.22
N ALA A 13 -0.41 -8.47 -12.12
CA ALA A 13 -0.53 -9.91 -11.93
C ALA A 13 -1.90 -10.33 -12.45
N LEU A 14 -1.91 -11.15 -13.46
CA LEU A 14 -3.10 -11.69 -14.10
C LEU A 14 -3.22 -13.18 -13.83
N ALA A 15 -4.40 -13.65 -13.63
CA ALA A 15 -4.73 -15.01 -13.25
C ALA A 15 -5.86 -15.66 -14.02
N LEU A 16 -5.97 -16.99 -14.11
CA LEU A 16 -7.04 -17.77 -14.71
C LEU A 16 -7.32 -19.15 -14.35
N GLY A 17 -8.39 -19.58 -14.67
CA GLY A 17 -9.29 -20.53 -14.58
C GLY A 17 -9.57 -21.67 -15.48
N THR A 18 -10.05 -22.76 -15.24
CA THR A 18 -11.39 -23.31 -15.18
C THR A 18 -11.49 -24.76 -14.79
N GLY A 19 -12.61 -25.11 -14.24
CA GLY A 19 -13.44 -26.28 -14.50
C GLY A 19 -13.39 -27.42 -13.50
N ALA A 20 -14.43 -27.55 -12.70
CA ALA A 20 -14.74 -28.76 -11.94
C ALA A 20 -15.06 -29.94 -12.84
N PRO A 21 -14.74 -31.18 -12.48
CA PRO A 21 -15.74 -31.95 -11.77
C PRO A 21 -15.24 -33.00 -10.76
N ALA A 22 -16.18 -33.38 -9.92
CA ALA A 22 -16.35 -34.71 -9.29
C ALA A 22 -15.29 -35.17 -8.29
N PHE A 23 -15.65 -35.10 -7.03
CA PHE A 23 -15.04 -35.84 -5.93
C PHE A 23 -14.96 -37.35 -6.18
N ALA A 24 -13.74 -37.85 -6.23
CA ALA A 24 -13.46 -39.26 -5.96
C ALA A 24 -12.48 -39.32 -4.79
N GLN A 25 -12.91 -39.87 -3.68
CA GLN A 25 -12.04 -40.19 -2.54
C GLN A 25 -10.91 -41.09 -2.98
N ALA A 26 -9.68 -40.65 -2.87
CA ALA A 26 -8.48 -41.47 -2.97
C ALA A 26 -8.09 -42.01 -1.59
N PRO A 27 -7.58 -43.23 -1.50
CA PRO A 27 -7.27 -43.88 -0.24
C PRO A 27 -6.02 -43.29 0.42
N ALA A 28 -6.01 -43.24 1.75
CA ALA A 28 -4.89 -42.83 2.57
C ALA A 28 -3.58 -43.53 2.15
N ALA A 29 -2.65 -42.80 1.61
CA ALA A 29 -1.30 -43.27 1.31
C ALA A 29 -0.41 -43.10 2.56
N ASN A 30 0.31 -44.15 2.92
CA ASN A 30 1.30 -44.16 3.99
C ASN A 30 2.40 -43.11 3.75
N VAL A 31 2.46 -42.10 4.60
CA VAL A 31 3.55 -41.15 4.64
C VAL A 31 4.69 -41.77 5.46
N ALA A 32 5.59 -42.45 4.78
CA ALA A 32 6.91 -42.76 5.29
C ALA A 32 7.87 -42.84 4.09
N ALA A 33 8.28 -41.68 3.60
CA ALA A 33 9.43 -41.56 2.70
C ALA A 33 10.16 -40.25 3.06
N SER A 34 11.46 -40.35 3.23
CA SER A 34 12.40 -39.25 3.36
C SER A 34 12.21 -38.25 2.20
N THR A 35 11.83 -37.02 2.51
CA THR A 35 11.48 -35.97 1.52
C THR A 35 12.67 -35.06 1.16
N ALA A 36 13.90 -35.51 1.38
CA ALA A 36 15.11 -34.73 1.18
C ALA A 36 15.49 -34.43 -0.28
N ASP A 37 14.67 -34.85 -1.29
CA ASP A 37 14.95 -34.64 -2.73
C ASP A 37 13.68 -34.38 -3.57
N ALA A 38 12.66 -33.73 -3.03
CA ALA A 38 11.51 -33.33 -3.85
C ALA A 38 11.90 -32.10 -4.68
N ALA A 39 11.98 -32.26 -6.01
CA ALA A 39 12.16 -31.15 -6.93
C ALA A 39 10.98 -30.15 -6.78
N PRO A 40 11.23 -28.83 -6.96
CA PRO A 40 10.16 -27.83 -6.96
C PRO A 40 9.05 -28.21 -7.95
N ALA A 41 7.80 -27.82 -7.65
CA ALA A 41 6.67 -28.06 -8.54
C ALA A 41 6.94 -27.47 -9.93
N GLU A 42 6.55 -28.22 -10.97
CA GLU A 42 6.69 -27.76 -12.36
C GLU A 42 5.83 -26.52 -12.60
N LEU A 43 6.37 -25.55 -13.35
CA LEU A 43 5.69 -24.27 -13.63
C LEU A 43 4.31 -24.45 -14.26
N SER A 44 4.16 -25.42 -15.19
CA SER A 44 2.86 -25.75 -15.80
C SER A 44 1.81 -26.17 -14.76
N THR A 45 2.22 -26.95 -13.74
CA THR A 45 1.33 -27.37 -12.65
C THR A 45 0.88 -26.17 -11.80
N LEU A 46 1.75 -25.17 -11.61
CA LEU A 46 1.41 -23.94 -10.88
C LEU A 46 0.46 -23.05 -11.70
N VAL A 47 0.71 -22.93 -13.01
CA VAL A 47 -0.16 -22.17 -13.93
C VAL A 47 -1.56 -22.77 -13.97
N ASP A 48 -1.70 -24.10 -13.98
CA ASP A 48 -2.98 -24.80 -13.96
C ASP A 48 -3.81 -24.54 -12.67
N GLN A 49 -3.20 -23.99 -11.60
CA GLN A 49 -3.91 -23.64 -10.36
C GLN A 49 -4.53 -22.26 -10.39
N VAL A 50 -4.22 -21.50 -11.44
CA VAL A 50 -4.70 -20.13 -11.54
C VAL A 50 -6.00 -20.11 -12.33
N ASP A 51 -7.16 -19.85 -11.69
CA ASP A 51 -8.50 -19.81 -12.33
C ASP A 51 -9.44 -18.74 -11.75
N ILE A 52 -10.00 -17.87 -12.61
CA ILE A 52 -11.11 -16.95 -12.27
C ILE A 52 -12.26 -17.20 -13.26
N PRO A 53 -13.07 -18.25 -13.10
CA PRO A 53 -14.20 -18.49 -13.99
C PRO A 53 -15.20 -17.35 -13.92
N TYR A 54 -15.75 -16.95 -15.05
CA TYR A 54 -16.69 -15.85 -15.11
C TYR A 54 -17.80 -16.09 -16.12
N GLU A 55 -18.91 -15.37 -15.93
CA GLU A 55 -19.95 -15.20 -16.92
C GLU A 55 -20.00 -13.74 -17.38
N LYS A 56 -20.12 -13.51 -18.71
CA LYS A 56 -20.24 -12.16 -19.29
C LYS A 56 -21.57 -11.99 -20.01
N PHE A 57 -22.18 -10.82 -19.86
CA PHE A 57 -23.33 -10.39 -20.66
C PHE A 57 -23.31 -8.88 -20.87
N THR A 58 -23.96 -8.43 -21.95
CA THR A 58 -24.05 -7.01 -22.28
C THR A 58 -25.52 -6.57 -22.20
N LEU A 59 -25.79 -5.42 -21.58
CA LEU A 59 -27.11 -4.81 -21.55
C LEU A 59 -27.48 -4.13 -22.89
N GLU A 60 -28.76 -3.85 -23.14
CA GLU A 60 -29.22 -3.18 -24.37
C GLU A 60 -28.59 -1.78 -24.57
N ASN A 61 -28.25 -1.07 -23.48
CA ASN A 61 -27.57 0.22 -23.53
C ASN A 61 -26.05 0.11 -23.79
N GLY A 62 -25.52 -1.08 -23.87
CA GLY A 62 -24.12 -1.37 -24.20
C GLY A 62 -23.18 -1.52 -23.01
N LEU A 63 -23.70 -1.56 -21.77
CA LEU A 63 -22.89 -1.86 -20.59
C LEU A 63 -22.48 -3.33 -20.56
N ASP A 64 -21.19 -3.59 -20.47
CA ASP A 64 -20.67 -4.92 -20.24
C ASP A 64 -20.69 -5.27 -18.75
N VAL A 65 -21.09 -6.50 -18.45
CA VAL A 65 -21.18 -7.02 -17.08
C VAL A 65 -20.48 -8.36 -17.00
N ILE A 66 -19.59 -8.51 -16.04
CA ILE A 66 -18.82 -9.71 -15.76
C ILE A 66 -19.11 -10.15 -14.33
N VAL A 67 -19.38 -11.43 -14.12
CA VAL A 67 -19.67 -12.00 -12.81
C VAL A 67 -18.76 -13.19 -12.56
N HIS A 68 -18.01 -13.15 -11.46
CA HIS A 68 -17.23 -14.25 -10.90
C HIS A 68 -17.82 -14.69 -9.57
N THR A 69 -18.30 -15.93 -9.49
CA THR A 69 -18.87 -16.49 -8.26
C THR A 69 -17.79 -17.07 -7.37
N ASP A 70 -17.64 -16.52 -6.17
CA ASP A 70 -16.72 -16.99 -5.12
C ASP A 70 -17.43 -16.95 -3.74
N ARG A 71 -17.80 -18.12 -3.21
CA ARG A 71 -18.61 -18.29 -1.99
C ARG A 71 -17.77 -18.42 -0.71
N LYS A 72 -16.47 -18.14 -0.73
CA LYS A 72 -15.57 -18.32 0.43
C LYS A 72 -15.85 -17.37 1.60
N ALA A 73 -16.44 -16.22 1.32
CA ALA A 73 -16.84 -15.21 2.30
C ALA A 73 -18.14 -14.54 1.84
N PRO A 74 -19.02 -14.07 2.76
CA PRO A 74 -20.30 -13.45 2.41
C PRO A 74 -20.11 -11.97 1.97
N ILE A 75 -19.25 -11.74 0.99
CA ILE A 75 -18.90 -10.42 0.45
C ILE A 75 -18.93 -10.43 -1.08
N VAL A 76 -19.14 -9.25 -1.67
CA VAL A 76 -19.10 -9.05 -3.13
C VAL A 76 -18.30 -7.80 -3.44
N ALA A 77 -17.25 -7.94 -4.26
CA ALA A 77 -16.56 -6.81 -4.87
C ALA A 77 -17.40 -6.29 -6.06
N VAL A 78 -17.60 -4.98 -6.09
CA VAL A 78 -18.23 -4.24 -7.18
C VAL A 78 -17.20 -3.29 -7.76
N ALA A 79 -16.80 -3.53 -9.02
CA ALA A 79 -15.85 -2.68 -9.73
C ALA A 79 -16.49 -2.10 -10.98
N VAL A 80 -16.38 -0.78 -11.17
CA VAL A 80 -16.88 -0.08 -12.35
C VAL A 80 -15.70 0.61 -13.03
N TRP A 81 -15.40 0.21 -14.25
CA TRP A 81 -14.30 0.70 -15.04
C TRP A 81 -14.80 1.46 -16.27
N TYR A 82 -14.29 2.67 -16.44
CA TYR A 82 -14.55 3.51 -17.62
C TYR A 82 -13.31 3.56 -18.51
N ASN A 83 -13.49 3.32 -19.80
CA ASN A 83 -12.42 3.41 -20.80
C ASN A 83 -12.17 4.88 -21.16
N VAL A 84 -11.68 5.64 -20.19
CA VAL A 84 -11.34 7.07 -20.29
C VAL A 84 -10.30 7.41 -19.23
N GLY A 85 -9.21 8.07 -19.63
CA GLY A 85 -8.13 8.50 -18.75
C GLY A 85 -7.53 9.83 -19.22
N SER A 86 -6.34 10.16 -18.71
CA SER A 86 -5.72 11.46 -19.05
C SER A 86 -5.36 11.60 -20.52
N LYS A 87 -5.15 10.49 -21.27
CA LYS A 87 -4.92 10.53 -22.72
C LYS A 87 -6.08 11.14 -23.53
N ASP A 88 -7.28 11.17 -22.93
CA ASP A 88 -8.51 11.65 -23.57
C ASP A 88 -8.81 13.11 -23.23
N GLU A 89 -7.95 13.77 -22.44
CA GLU A 89 -8.14 15.15 -21.97
C GLU A 89 -8.03 16.16 -23.11
N PRO A 90 -8.90 17.18 -23.13
CA PRO A 90 -8.76 18.28 -24.08
C PRO A 90 -7.46 19.05 -23.83
N LYS A 91 -6.85 19.56 -24.91
CA LYS A 91 -5.65 20.37 -24.79
C LYS A 91 -5.85 21.59 -23.86
N GLY A 92 -4.92 21.78 -22.91
CA GLY A 92 -4.98 22.83 -21.88
C GLY A 92 -5.93 22.51 -20.75
N LYS A 93 -6.22 21.22 -20.53
CA LYS A 93 -7.04 20.67 -19.45
C LYS A 93 -6.38 19.46 -18.81
N SER A 94 -5.05 19.43 -18.72
CA SER A 94 -4.35 18.31 -18.07
C SER A 94 -4.72 18.21 -16.60
N GLY A 95 -4.92 16.98 -16.12
CA GLY A 95 -5.41 16.68 -14.78
C GLY A 95 -6.94 16.65 -14.64
N PHE A 96 -7.68 16.91 -15.73
CA PHE A 96 -9.13 16.98 -15.66
C PHE A 96 -9.79 15.61 -15.46
N ALA A 97 -9.25 14.53 -16.03
CA ALA A 97 -9.77 13.19 -15.81
C ALA A 97 -9.68 12.78 -14.33
N HIS A 98 -8.60 13.12 -13.66
CA HIS A 98 -8.39 12.89 -12.24
C HIS A 98 -9.27 13.81 -11.36
N LEU A 99 -9.37 15.09 -11.69
CA LEU A 99 -10.33 16.00 -11.02
C LEU A 99 -11.76 15.48 -11.14
N PHE A 100 -12.13 14.91 -12.29
CA PHE A 100 -13.45 14.33 -12.49
C PHE A 100 -13.65 13.04 -11.66
N GLU A 101 -12.61 12.22 -11.46
CA GLU A 101 -12.64 11.11 -10.51
C GLU A 101 -13.06 11.60 -9.12
N HIS A 102 -12.44 12.68 -8.62
CA HIS A 102 -12.79 13.27 -7.33
C HIS A 102 -14.26 13.74 -7.27
N LEU A 103 -14.75 14.39 -8.33
CA LEU A 103 -16.16 14.84 -8.40
C LEU A 103 -17.15 13.69 -8.34
N MET A 104 -16.78 12.50 -8.81
CA MET A 104 -17.61 11.30 -8.74
C MET A 104 -17.85 10.79 -7.30
N PHE A 105 -17.05 11.23 -6.32
CA PHE A 105 -17.24 10.91 -4.91
C PHE A 105 -18.09 11.95 -4.15
N ASN A 106 -18.36 13.11 -4.74
CA ASN A 106 -19.07 14.19 -4.06
C ASN A 106 -20.60 14.11 -4.17
N GLY A 107 -21.14 12.91 -4.34
CA GLY A 107 -22.57 12.64 -4.37
C GLY A 107 -23.19 12.68 -5.77
N SER A 108 -24.44 12.22 -5.84
CA SER A 108 -25.29 12.16 -7.04
C SER A 108 -26.69 12.64 -6.73
N GLU A 109 -27.60 12.69 -7.74
CA GLU A 109 -28.92 13.28 -7.57
C GLU A 109 -29.77 12.63 -6.47
N ASN A 110 -29.66 11.32 -6.26
CA ASN A 110 -30.42 10.59 -5.24
C ASN A 110 -29.56 10.17 -4.04
N ALA A 111 -28.24 10.40 -4.10
CA ALA A 111 -27.27 10.21 -3.03
C ALA A 111 -26.43 11.50 -2.91
N PRO A 112 -27.01 12.61 -2.38
CA PRO A 112 -26.39 13.94 -2.45
C PRO A 112 -25.20 14.15 -1.48
N GLU A 113 -25.09 13.29 -0.47
CA GLU A 113 -23.99 13.33 0.50
C GLU A 113 -22.69 12.78 -0.13
N ASP A 114 -21.59 12.88 0.60
CA ASP A 114 -20.33 12.27 0.21
C ASP A 114 -20.47 10.75 0.02
N TYR A 115 -19.89 10.22 -1.05
CA TYR A 115 -20.03 8.81 -1.43
C TYR A 115 -19.51 7.85 -0.36
N PHE A 116 -18.45 8.24 0.35
CA PHE A 116 -17.89 7.45 1.44
C PHE A 116 -18.87 7.27 2.61
N GLN A 117 -19.83 8.18 2.81
CA GLN A 117 -20.87 8.00 3.82
C GLN A 117 -21.73 6.77 3.50
N TYR A 118 -22.18 6.66 2.24
CA TYR A 118 -22.99 5.51 1.82
C TYR A 118 -22.21 4.20 1.88
N LEU A 119 -20.90 4.23 1.56
CA LEU A 119 -20.04 3.06 1.65
C LEU A 119 -19.88 2.59 3.10
N GLN A 120 -19.66 3.50 4.05
CA GLN A 120 -19.61 3.18 5.47
C GLN A 120 -20.96 2.65 6.00
N GLU A 121 -22.08 3.21 5.58
CA GLU A 121 -23.41 2.70 5.93
C GLU A 121 -23.67 1.27 5.41
N MET A 122 -22.96 0.86 4.36
CA MET A 122 -23.01 -0.50 3.81
C MET A 122 -22.02 -1.46 4.46
N GLY A 123 -21.09 -0.98 5.28
CA GLY A 123 -19.96 -1.78 5.79
C GLY A 123 -19.00 -2.18 4.68
N ALA A 124 -18.72 -1.28 3.74
CA ALA A 124 -17.82 -1.54 2.63
C ALA A 124 -16.36 -1.53 3.05
N THR A 125 -15.58 -2.41 2.47
CA THR A 125 -14.12 -2.45 2.56
C THR A 125 -13.48 -2.21 1.20
N ASP A 126 -12.17 -1.98 1.16
CA ASP A 126 -11.34 -1.88 -0.07
C ASP A 126 -11.88 -0.89 -1.12
N TYR A 127 -12.55 0.17 -0.69
CA TYR A 127 -13.14 1.14 -1.61
C TYR A 127 -12.14 2.23 -2.00
N ASN A 128 -12.11 2.54 -3.32
CA ASN A 128 -11.30 3.62 -3.88
C ASN A 128 -11.75 3.98 -5.31
N GLY A 129 -11.15 5.04 -5.86
CA GLY A 129 -11.10 5.36 -7.27
C GLY A 129 -9.67 5.56 -7.72
N THR A 130 -9.37 5.36 -9.00
CA THR A 130 -8.06 5.67 -9.58
C THR A 130 -8.19 6.11 -11.03
N THR A 131 -7.32 7.03 -11.44
CA THR A 131 -7.17 7.46 -12.84
C THR A 131 -5.74 7.23 -13.30
N ASN A 132 -5.60 6.68 -14.50
CA ASN A 132 -4.32 6.62 -15.19
C ASN A 132 -4.46 7.19 -16.64
N PHE A 133 -3.48 6.94 -17.48
CA PHE A 133 -3.54 7.42 -18.86
C PHE A 133 -4.72 6.86 -19.64
N ASP A 134 -5.14 5.62 -19.37
CA ASP A 134 -6.08 4.87 -20.21
C ASP A 134 -7.49 4.74 -19.65
N ARG A 135 -7.63 4.73 -18.32
CA ARG A 135 -8.88 4.39 -17.66
C ARG A 135 -9.08 5.16 -16.36
N THR A 136 -10.36 5.29 -15.96
CA THR A 136 -10.78 5.69 -14.60
C THR A 136 -11.64 4.58 -14.03
N ASN A 137 -11.40 4.16 -12.79
CA ASN A 137 -12.20 3.12 -12.16
C ASN A 137 -12.60 3.47 -10.72
N TYR A 138 -13.64 2.79 -10.28
CA TYR A 138 -14.16 2.84 -8.91
C TYR A 138 -14.43 1.42 -8.46
N PHE A 139 -14.14 1.12 -7.22
CA PHE A 139 -14.40 -0.21 -6.66
C PHE A 139 -14.66 -0.13 -5.15
N GLN A 140 -15.42 -1.09 -4.66
CA GLN A 140 -15.68 -1.37 -3.25
C GLN A 140 -16.02 -2.84 -3.06
N THR A 141 -15.71 -3.39 -1.90
CA THR A 141 -16.16 -4.71 -1.46
C THR A 141 -17.23 -4.51 -0.38
N VAL A 142 -18.40 -5.11 -0.57
CA VAL A 142 -19.54 -4.96 0.35
C VAL A 142 -19.98 -6.32 0.88
N PRO A 143 -20.56 -6.41 2.09
CA PRO A 143 -21.29 -7.60 2.52
C PRO A 143 -22.40 -7.95 1.51
N THR A 144 -22.64 -9.24 1.28
CA THR A 144 -23.65 -9.71 0.29
C THR A 144 -25.03 -9.02 0.44
N PRO A 145 -25.60 -8.78 1.66
CA PRO A 145 -26.86 -8.07 1.81
C PRO A 145 -26.86 -6.62 1.35
N ALA A 146 -25.70 -5.99 1.19
CA ALA A 146 -25.56 -4.61 0.73
C ALA A 146 -25.38 -4.49 -0.80
N LEU A 147 -25.25 -5.60 -1.54
CA LEU A 147 -24.98 -5.59 -2.98
C LEU A 147 -26.01 -4.76 -3.76
N GLU A 148 -27.30 -4.90 -3.47
CA GLU A 148 -28.33 -4.14 -4.17
C GLU A 148 -28.17 -2.63 -3.95
N ARG A 149 -27.83 -2.20 -2.74
CA ARG A 149 -27.54 -0.79 -2.39
C ARG A 149 -26.30 -0.29 -3.14
N ALA A 150 -25.24 -1.10 -3.24
CA ALA A 150 -24.02 -0.74 -3.98
C ALA A 150 -24.29 -0.57 -5.47
N LEU A 151 -25.05 -1.47 -6.10
CA LEU A 151 -25.46 -1.33 -7.51
C LEU A 151 -26.36 -0.12 -7.75
N TRP A 152 -27.25 0.18 -6.82
CA TRP A 152 -28.07 1.40 -6.88
C TRP A 152 -27.18 2.65 -6.84
N LEU A 153 -26.21 2.71 -5.94
CA LEU A 153 -25.32 3.85 -5.74
C LEU A 153 -24.43 4.05 -6.97
N GLU A 154 -23.79 2.98 -7.49
CA GLU A 154 -22.97 3.01 -8.71
C GLU A 154 -23.77 3.46 -9.94
N SER A 155 -25.00 2.96 -10.10
CA SER A 155 -25.85 3.36 -11.20
C SER A 155 -26.38 4.78 -11.06
N ASP A 156 -26.46 5.33 -9.84
CA ASP A 156 -26.86 6.71 -9.62
C ASP A 156 -25.76 7.68 -10.07
N ARG A 157 -24.52 7.44 -9.70
CA ARG A 157 -23.43 8.27 -10.21
C ARG A 157 -23.17 8.10 -11.70
N MET A 158 -23.37 6.90 -12.29
CA MET A 158 -23.24 6.68 -13.73
C MET A 158 -24.30 7.42 -14.53
N GLY A 159 -25.54 7.49 -14.05
CA GLY A 159 -26.68 8.01 -14.81
C GLY A 159 -27.20 9.38 -14.35
N TYR A 160 -26.92 9.79 -13.11
CA TYR A 160 -27.58 10.92 -12.43
C TYR A 160 -26.60 11.75 -11.58
N LEU A 161 -25.39 12.00 -12.10
CA LEU A 161 -24.36 12.77 -11.42
C LEU A 161 -24.60 14.30 -11.51
N LEU A 162 -24.90 14.79 -12.74
CA LEU A 162 -24.77 16.21 -13.07
C LEU A 162 -25.66 17.14 -12.25
N GLY A 163 -26.82 16.66 -11.78
CA GLY A 163 -27.71 17.45 -10.92
C GLY A 163 -27.15 17.70 -9.50
N ALA A 164 -26.14 16.95 -9.09
CA ALA A 164 -25.50 17.07 -7.78
C ALA A 164 -24.16 17.82 -7.81
N VAL A 165 -23.56 18.06 -8.99
CA VAL A 165 -22.30 18.80 -9.12
C VAL A 165 -22.58 20.29 -9.16
N THR A 166 -22.04 21.03 -8.19
CA THR A 166 -22.14 22.48 -8.05
C THR A 166 -20.80 23.16 -8.31
N GLN A 167 -20.81 24.48 -8.54
CA GLN A 167 -19.57 25.26 -8.66
C GLN A 167 -18.72 25.16 -7.39
N GLU A 168 -19.37 25.18 -6.22
CA GLU A 168 -18.69 25.03 -4.92
C GLU A 168 -17.94 23.70 -4.81
N LYS A 169 -18.58 22.58 -5.18
CA LYS A 169 -17.93 21.25 -5.20
C LYS A 169 -16.77 21.21 -6.17
N LEU A 170 -16.92 21.80 -7.37
CA LEU A 170 -15.81 21.87 -8.34
C LEU A 170 -14.64 22.67 -7.80
N ASP A 171 -14.88 23.84 -7.21
CA ASP A 171 -13.84 24.70 -6.66
C ASP A 171 -13.13 24.06 -5.47
N ASN A 172 -13.88 23.39 -4.59
CA ASN A 172 -13.32 22.61 -3.48
C ASN A 172 -12.44 21.48 -3.99
N GLN A 173 -12.93 20.60 -4.87
CA GLN A 173 -12.17 19.45 -5.35
C GLN A 173 -10.95 19.86 -6.19
N ARG A 174 -11.01 20.99 -6.91
CA ARG A 174 -9.82 21.58 -7.53
C ARG A 174 -8.74 21.88 -6.48
N GLY A 175 -9.12 22.49 -5.36
CA GLY A 175 -8.18 22.75 -4.25
C GLY A 175 -7.60 21.48 -3.65
N VAL A 176 -8.41 20.43 -3.50
CA VAL A 176 -7.97 19.11 -3.01
C VAL A 176 -6.94 18.48 -3.95
N VAL A 177 -7.21 18.42 -5.27
CA VAL A 177 -6.26 17.88 -6.28
C VAL A 177 -4.98 18.68 -6.34
N GLN A 178 -5.07 20.04 -6.25
CA GLN A 178 -3.88 20.88 -6.16
C GLN A 178 -3.04 20.62 -4.91
N ASN A 179 -3.68 20.32 -3.77
CA ASN A 179 -2.96 19.95 -2.55
C ASN A 179 -2.32 18.57 -2.66
N GLU A 180 -2.96 17.63 -3.34
CA GLU A 180 -2.37 16.32 -3.66
C GLU A 180 -1.12 16.49 -4.52
N LYS A 181 -1.20 17.30 -5.59
CA LYS A 181 -0.05 17.64 -6.43
C LYS A 181 1.09 18.26 -5.59
N ARG A 182 0.79 19.25 -4.73
CA ARG A 182 1.79 19.85 -3.83
C ARG A 182 2.42 18.81 -2.90
N GLN A 183 1.63 17.89 -2.37
CA GLN A 183 2.13 16.82 -1.49
C GLN A 183 3.08 15.88 -2.24
N GLY A 184 2.75 15.48 -3.45
CA GLY A 184 3.60 14.66 -4.32
C GLY A 184 4.88 15.39 -4.70
N ASP A 185 4.76 16.61 -5.21
CA ASP A 185 5.89 17.45 -5.66
C ASP A 185 6.86 17.76 -4.48
N ASN A 186 6.36 17.88 -3.25
CA ASN A 186 7.18 18.17 -2.06
C ASN A 186 8.02 16.99 -1.57
N GLN A 187 7.77 15.76 -2.06
CA GLN A 187 8.62 14.61 -1.74
C GLN A 187 9.99 14.70 -2.43
N PRO A 188 11.05 14.14 -1.84
CA PRO A 188 12.31 13.96 -2.54
C PRO A 188 12.11 13.20 -3.86
N GLY A 189 12.58 13.75 -4.98
CA GLY A 189 12.39 13.18 -6.32
C GLY A 189 10.99 13.39 -6.93
N GLY A 190 10.11 14.15 -6.26
CA GLY A 190 8.70 14.33 -6.68
C GLY A 190 8.51 14.90 -8.09
N LEU A 191 9.50 15.56 -8.66
CA LEU A 191 9.43 16.14 -10.01
C LEU A 191 9.99 15.23 -11.12
N VAL A 192 10.58 14.10 -10.79
CA VAL A 192 11.26 13.19 -11.74
C VAL A 192 10.31 12.69 -12.83
N PHE A 193 9.10 12.29 -12.46
CA PHE A 193 8.15 11.69 -13.41
C PHE A 193 7.69 12.67 -14.50
N TYR A 194 7.62 13.97 -14.22
CA TYR A 194 7.32 14.98 -15.22
C TYR A 194 8.39 15.05 -16.32
N GLU A 195 9.68 14.98 -15.96
CA GLU A 195 10.78 14.99 -16.92
C GLU A 195 10.84 13.69 -17.74
N ILE A 196 10.49 12.54 -17.14
CA ILE A 196 10.39 11.25 -17.87
C ILE A 196 9.32 11.35 -18.95
N ILE A 197 8.10 11.77 -18.58
CA ILE A 197 6.98 11.89 -19.52
C ILE A 197 7.31 12.87 -20.64
N LYS A 198 7.83 14.03 -20.31
CA LYS A 198 8.24 15.06 -21.29
C LYS A 198 9.31 14.57 -22.26
N ALA A 199 10.28 13.78 -21.79
CA ALA A 199 11.35 13.24 -22.62
C ALA A 199 10.87 12.12 -23.55
N LEU A 200 10.06 11.19 -23.02
CA LEU A 200 9.65 9.98 -23.74
C LEU A 200 8.40 10.20 -24.61
N PHE A 201 7.48 11.08 -24.19
CA PHE A 201 6.20 11.31 -24.86
C PHE A 201 5.98 12.80 -25.17
N PRO A 202 6.84 13.44 -26.01
CA PRO A 202 6.69 14.85 -26.33
C PRO A 202 5.38 15.15 -27.05
N ALA A 203 4.80 16.33 -26.81
CA ALA A 203 3.60 16.79 -27.49
C ALA A 203 3.75 16.70 -29.05
N PRO A 204 2.71 16.25 -29.74
CA PRO A 204 1.32 16.07 -29.32
C PRO A 204 0.94 14.64 -28.93
N HIS A 205 1.82 13.88 -28.31
CA HIS A 205 1.51 12.53 -27.88
C HIS A 205 0.40 12.54 -26.83
N PRO A 206 -0.60 11.61 -26.83
CA PRO A 206 -1.68 11.58 -25.84
C PRO A 206 -1.21 11.39 -24.38
N TYR A 207 0.00 10.88 -24.17
CA TYR A 207 0.61 10.70 -22.84
C TYR A 207 1.67 11.80 -22.56
N ASP A 208 1.55 12.99 -23.16
CA ASP A 208 2.52 14.09 -23.01
C ASP A 208 2.45 14.82 -21.67
N HIS A 209 1.55 14.43 -20.80
CA HIS A 209 1.34 14.98 -19.47
C HIS A 209 0.95 13.89 -18.45
N THR A 210 1.18 14.15 -17.18
CA THR A 210 0.83 13.22 -16.10
C THR A 210 -0.65 13.29 -15.74
N PRO A 211 -1.29 12.22 -15.20
CA PRO A 211 -2.69 12.24 -14.77
C PRO A 211 -3.02 13.31 -13.72
N ILE A 212 -2.05 13.74 -12.89
CA ILE A 212 -2.26 14.83 -11.92
C ILE A 212 -2.38 16.19 -12.58
N GLY A 213 -1.84 16.36 -13.79
CA GLY A 213 -1.90 17.58 -14.58
C GLY A 213 -1.07 18.73 -14.07
N SER A 214 -1.38 19.94 -14.56
CA SER A 214 -0.74 21.20 -14.16
C SER A 214 -1.67 22.05 -13.31
N MET A 215 -1.09 22.92 -12.44
CA MET A 215 -1.88 23.86 -11.63
C MET A 215 -2.71 24.80 -12.51
N ALA A 216 -2.13 25.30 -13.62
CA ALA A 216 -2.79 26.23 -14.53
C ALA A 216 -3.98 25.58 -15.26
N ASP A 217 -3.84 24.32 -15.70
CA ASP A 217 -4.91 23.60 -16.37
C ASP A 217 -6.05 23.25 -15.41
N LEU A 218 -5.71 22.85 -14.18
CA LEU A 218 -6.69 22.62 -13.11
C LEU A 218 -7.49 23.89 -12.80
N ASP A 219 -6.82 25.05 -12.69
CA ASP A 219 -7.49 26.35 -12.50
C ASP A 219 -8.46 26.69 -13.65
N SER A 220 -8.17 26.21 -14.85
CA SER A 220 -8.99 26.47 -16.04
C SER A 220 -10.26 25.60 -16.14
N ALA A 221 -10.39 24.54 -15.29
CA ALA A 221 -11.52 23.62 -15.32
C ALA A 221 -12.84 24.33 -15.00
N SER A 222 -13.89 24.09 -15.81
CA SER A 222 -15.19 24.76 -15.71
C SER A 222 -16.34 23.75 -15.60
N MET A 223 -17.51 24.22 -15.12
CA MET A 223 -18.74 23.42 -15.10
C MET A 223 -19.18 22.96 -16.49
N GLU A 224 -18.82 23.69 -17.56
CA GLU A 224 -19.10 23.27 -18.94
C GLU A 224 -18.23 22.07 -19.31
N ASP A 225 -16.94 22.08 -18.94
CA ASP A 225 -16.03 20.94 -19.15
C ASP A 225 -16.53 19.70 -18.41
N VAL A 226 -16.97 19.84 -17.15
CA VAL A 226 -17.58 18.76 -16.34
C VAL A 226 -18.78 18.14 -17.05
N ARG A 227 -19.73 18.97 -17.54
CA ARG A 227 -20.92 18.48 -18.21
C ARG A 227 -20.63 17.79 -19.55
N ASN A 228 -19.68 18.33 -20.31
CA ASN A 228 -19.28 17.74 -21.58
C ASN A 228 -18.55 16.42 -21.37
N TRP A 229 -17.59 16.37 -20.46
CA TRP A 229 -16.84 15.15 -20.12
C TRP A 229 -17.74 14.01 -19.69
N PHE A 230 -18.67 14.26 -18.76
CA PHE A 230 -19.61 13.25 -18.32
C PHE A 230 -20.45 12.69 -19.47
N ARG A 231 -21.03 13.58 -20.31
CA ARG A 231 -21.89 13.16 -21.42
C ARG A 231 -21.11 12.39 -22.49
N ASP A 232 -19.86 12.78 -22.74
CA ASP A 232 -19.08 12.24 -23.83
C ASP A 232 -18.36 10.94 -23.41
N LYS A 233 -17.98 10.78 -22.16
CA LYS A 233 -17.08 9.73 -21.69
C LYS A 233 -17.69 8.72 -20.71
N TYR A 234 -18.68 9.11 -19.91
CA TYR A 234 -19.18 8.29 -18.80
C TYR A 234 -20.49 7.54 -19.13
N GLY A 235 -20.77 7.31 -20.39
CA GLY A 235 -21.90 6.48 -20.82
C GLY A 235 -21.70 4.99 -20.53
N PRO A 236 -22.81 4.22 -20.31
CA PRO A 236 -22.72 2.79 -20.00
C PRO A 236 -22.01 1.96 -21.07
N ASN A 237 -22.05 2.37 -22.34
CA ASN A 237 -21.34 1.71 -23.45
C ASN A 237 -19.82 2.02 -23.50
N ASN A 238 -19.31 2.76 -22.55
CA ASN A 238 -17.88 3.01 -22.34
C ASN A 238 -17.42 2.50 -20.96
N ALA A 239 -18.23 1.63 -20.35
CA ALA A 239 -17.99 1.12 -19.01
C ALA A 239 -18.17 -0.40 -18.92
N THR A 240 -17.48 -1.00 -17.99
CA THR A 240 -17.62 -2.40 -17.58
C THR A 240 -17.91 -2.46 -16.09
N VAL A 241 -18.93 -3.23 -15.69
CA VAL A 241 -19.23 -3.58 -14.29
C VAL A 241 -18.75 -5.00 -14.04
N VAL A 242 -17.94 -5.19 -13.00
CA VAL A 242 -17.50 -6.52 -12.59
C VAL A 242 -17.96 -6.79 -11.16
N LEU A 243 -18.60 -7.93 -10.96
CA LEU A 243 -19.02 -8.45 -9.66
C LEU A 243 -18.21 -9.71 -9.37
N ALA A 244 -17.52 -9.76 -8.24
CA ALA A 244 -16.77 -10.94 -7.83
C ALA A 244 -17.04 -11.25 -6.34
N GLY A 245 -17.42 -12.47 -6.03
CA GLY A 245 -17.72 -12.89 -4.66
C GLY A 245 -18.98 -13.70 -4.54
N ASP A 246 -19.70 -13.54 -3.43
CA ASP A 246 -20.90 -14.30 -3.08
C ASP A 246 -22.13 -13.87 -3.89
N VAL A 247 -22.03 -13.98 -5.20
CA VAL A 247 -23.09 -13.69 -6.16
C VAL A 247 -22.93 -14.53 -7.44
N SER A 248 -24.02 -15.06 -7.99
CA SER A 248 -24.03 -15.71 -9.30
C SER A 248 -24.53 -14.76 -10.37
N ALA A 249 -24.30 -15.09 -11.65
CA ALA A 249 -24.80 -14.31 -12.78
C ALA A 249 -26.34 -14.26 -12.81
N ASP A 250 -27.02 -15.33 -12.42
CA ASP A 250 -28.49 -15.39 -12.33
C ASP A 250 -29.04 -14.45 -11.23
N GLU A 251 -28.33 -14.31 -10.11
CA GLU A 251 -28.67 -13.37 -9.04
C GLU A 251 -28.34 -11.91 -9.41
N ALA A 252 -27.21 -11.68 -10.07
CA ALA A 252 -26.72 -10.36 -10.47
C ALA A 252 -27.55 -9.71 -11.58
N ARG A 253 -27.87 -10.50 -12.65
CA ARG A 253 -28.52 -9.98 -13.85
C ARG A 253 -29.78 -9.15 -13.59
N PRO A 254 -30.81 -9.61 -12.83
CA PRO A 254 -32.02 -8.81 -12.58
C PRO A 254 -31.72 -7.51 -11.81
N LEU A 255 -30.73 -7.48 -10.95
CA LEU A 255 -30.31 -6.27 -10.20
C LEU A 255 -29.62 -5.29 -11.15
N VAL A 256 -28.68 -5.75 -11.96
CA VAL A 256 -27.96 -4.89 -12.91
C VAL A 256 -28.93 -4.33 -13.96
N GLU A 257 -29.84 -5.15 -14.53
CA GLU A 257 -30.89 -4.69 -15.46
C GLU A 257 -31.81 -3.67 -14.82
N LYS A 258 -32.18 -3.83 -13.56
CA LYS A 258 -33.04 -2.90 -12.81
C LYS A 258 -32.39 -1.52 -12.66
N TYR A 259 -31.11 -1.46 -12.28
CA TYR A 259 -30.45 -0.22 -11.92
C TYR A 259 -29.73 0.45 -13.09
N PHE A 260 -29.00 -0.29 -13.92
CA PHE A 260 -28.23 0.25 -15.03
C PHE A 260 -29.00 0.25 -16.36
N GLY A 261 -29.92 -0.68 -16.58
CA GLY A 261 -30.71 -0.77 -17.82
C GLY A 261 -31.41 0.52 -18.24
N PRO A 262 -31.98 1.31 -17.29
CA PRO A 262 -32.64 2.58 -17.62
C PRO A 262 -31.72 3.72 -18.03
N ILE A 263 -30.39 3.59 -17.85
CA ILE A 263 -29.41 4.64 -18.19
C ILE A 263 -29.26 4.66 -19.71
N ALA A 264 -29.38 5.87 -20.28
CA ALA A 264 -29.25 6.05 -21.72
C ALA A 264 -27.84 5.72 -22.24
N ARG A 265 -27.77 5.07 -23.41
CA ARG A 265 -26.49 4.84 -24.10
C ARG A 265 -25.81 6.19 -24.40
N GLY A 266 -24.54 6.30 -24.08
CA GLY A 266 -23.68 7.43 -24.42
C GLY A 266 -23.26 7.45 -25.91
N PRO A 267 -22.56 8.48 -26.36
CA PRO A 267 -21.94 8.49 -27.69
C PRO A 267 -20.90 7.38 -27.81
N VAL A 268 -20.53 7.02 -29.03
CA VAL A 268 -19.41 6.10 -29.28
C VAL A 268 -18.12 6.85 -28.97
N ASN A 269 -17.34 6.33 -28.04
CA ASN A 269 -16.03 6.89 -27.71
C ASN A 269 -14.96 6.22 -28.60
N GLU A 270 -14.19 7.04 -29.31
CA GLU A 270 -13.00 6.58 -30.03
C GLU A 270 -11.80 6.91 -29.15
N PRO A 271 -11.10 5.90 -28.58
CA PRO A 271 -9.95 6.15 -27.71
C PRO A 271 -8.81 6.80 -28.49
N ALA A 272 -8.08 7.69 -27.84
CA ALA A 272 -6.91 8.34 -28.43
C ALA A 272 -5.88 7.30 -28.88
N GLN A 273 -5.30 7.51 -30.07
CA GLN A 273 -4.26 6.63 -30.60
C GLN A 273 -2.90 7.12 -30.09
N ALA A 274 -2.23 6.26 -29.31
CA ALA A 274 -0.90 6.51 -28.76
C ALA A 274 0.08 5.53 -29.41
N GLU A 275 0.95 6.04 -30.26
CA GLU A 275 2.00 5.26 -30.91
C GLU A 275 3.22 5.15 -30.00
N VAL A 276 3.97 4.05 -30.08
CA VAL A 276 5.24 3.94 -29.34
C VAL A 276 6.25 4.92 -29.93
N THR A 277 6.69 5.87 -29.14
CA THR A 277 7.70 6.86 -29.56
C THR A 277 9.09 6.22 -29.58
N GLU A 278 10.01 6.82 -30.32
CA GLU A 278 11.42 6.44 -30.35
C GLU A 278 12.28 7.71 -30.33
N LEU A 279 13.22 7.76 -29.39
CA LEU A 279 14.20 8.85 -29.35
C LEU A 279 15.13 8.73 -30.55
N THR A 280 15.55 9.88 -31.10
CA THR A 280 16.46 9.91 -32.25
C THR A 280 17.94 9.76 -31.86
N GLU A 281 18.26 10.04 -30.62
CA GLU A 281 19.59 9.92 -29.99
C GLU A 281 19.40 9.75 -28.47
N ASP A 282 20.46 9.31 -27.79
CA ASP A 282 20.46 9.25 -26.31
C ASP A 282 20.33 10.65 -25.74
N VAL A 283 19.45 10.81 -24.75
CA VAL A 283 19.21 12.06 -24.03
C VAL A 283 19.64 11.89 -22.58
N ARG A 284 20.42 12.83 -22.05
CA ARG A 284 20.83 12.82 -20.64
C ARG A 284 20.44 14.13 -19.97
N THR A 285 19.72 14.01 -18.84
CA THR A 285 19.32 15.14 -18.00
C THR A 285 19.86 14.93 -16.59
N VAL A 286 20.36 15.99 -15.98
CA VAL A 286 20.75 16.02 -14.57
C VAL A 286 19.77 16.90 -13.83
N MET A 287 19.22 16.42 -12.72
CA MET A 287 18.36 17.17 -11.80
C MET A 287 18.98 17.15 -10.42
N ARG A 288 18.71 18.18 -9.64
CA ARG A 288 19.04 18.23 -8.19
C ARG A 288 17.80 18.26 -7.36
N ASP A 289 17.83 17.51 -6.28
CA ASP A 289 16.76 17.52 -5.28
C ASP A 289 17.29 17.11 -3.90
N GLN A 290 16.43 17.23 -2.90
CA GLN A 290 16.71 16.83 -1.52
C GLN A 290 16.68 15.30 -1.39
N VAL A 291 17.59 14.61 -2.06
CA VAL A 291 17.82 13.17 -1.98
C VAL A 291 19.12 12.84 -1.24
N ALA A 292 19.23 11.62 -0.69
CA ALA A 292 20.40 11.22 0.11
C ALA A 292 21.60 10.80 -0.74
N ALA A 293 21.34 10.24 -1.92
CA ALA A 293 22.39 9.69 -2.80
C ALA A 293 22.04 9.97 -4.27
N VAL A 294 23.04 9.87 -5.13
CA VAL A 294 22.82 10.01 -6.58
C VAL A 294 22.08 8.80 -7.11
N SER A 295 20.99 9.01 -7.85
CA SER A 295 20.39 7.95 -8.65
C SER A 295 20.65 8.17 -10.14
N ILE A 296 20.89 7.07 -10.85
CA ILE A 296 21.09 7.01 -12.29
C ILE A 296 20.02 6.11 -12.86
N ASP A 297 19.11 6.72 -13.60
CA ASP A 297 17.89 6.07 -14.09
C ASP A 297 17.87 6.11 -15.61
N LYS A 298 17.79 4.96 -16.25
CA LYS A 298 17.71 4.83 -17.71
C LYS A 298 16.34 4.34 -18.13
N TYR A 299 15.78 4.99 -19.14
CA TYR A 299 14.43 4.73 -19.63
C TYR A 299 14.41 4.51 -21.14
N TRP A 300 13.60 3.54 -21.54
CA TRP A 300 13.24 3.25 -22.94
C TRP A 300 11.73 3.19 -23.06
N THR A 301 11.21 3.59 -24.19
CA THR A 301 9.81 3.30 -24.52
C THR A 301 9.63 1.81 -24.80
N ALA A 302 8.48 1.28 -24.42
CA ALA A 302 8.14 -0.13 -24.51
C ALA A 302 6.77 -0.33 -25.18
N PRO A 303 6.44 -1.54 -25.66
CA PRO A 303 5.12 -1.81 -26.21
C PRO A 303 4.05 -1.78 -25.13
N GLY A 304 2.78 -1.63 -25.55
CA GLY A 304 1.64 -1.69 -24.64
C GLY A 304 1.29 -3.11 -24.18
N ILE A 305 0.33 -3.17 -23.24
CA ILE A 305 -0.03 -4.39 -22.50
C ILE A 305 -0.44 -5.57 -23.37
N THR A 306 -1.01 -5.34 -24.55
CA THR A 306 -1.49 -6.41 -25.46
C THR A 306 -0.40 -7.02 -26.33
N ASP A 307 0.81 -6.46 -26.32
CA ASP A 307 1.93 -6.98 -27.11
C ASP A 307 2.57 -8.20 -26.42
N ARG A 308 2.76 -9.30 -27.18
CA ARG A 308 3.40 -10.52 -26.65
C ARG A 308 4.82 -10.28 -26.12
N GLU A 309 5.56 -9.35 -26.70
CA GLU A 309 6.93 -9.04 -26.28
C GLU A 309 6.98 -8.40 -24.88
N LEU A 310 5.88 -7.80 -24.40
CA LEU A 310 5.85 -7.19 -23.05
C LEU A 310 6.13 -8.24 -21.96
N THR A 311 5.54 -9.45 -22.05
CA THR A 311 5.81 -10.51 -21.06
C THR A 311 7.29 -10.89 -21.05
N ALA A 312 7.92 -11.00 -22.22
CA ALA A 312 9.34 -11.28 -22.34
C ALA A 312 10.23 -10.14 -21.76
N LEU A 313 9.82 -8.89 -21.99
CA LEU A 313 10.49 -7.72 -21.41
C LEU A 313 10.36 -7.65 -19.89
N THR A 314 9.17 -7.99 -19.36
CA THR A 314 8.94 -8.05 -17.91
C THR A 314 9.86 -9.09 -17.27
N VAL A 315 9.94 -10.30 -17.83
CA VAL A 315 10.85 -11.35 -17.34
C VAL A 315 12.31 -10.91 -17.47
N GLY A 316 12.69 -10.30 -18.59
CA GLY A 316 14.03 -9.77 -18.79
C GLY A 316 14.41 -8.69 -17.77
N ALA A 317 13.52 -7.77 -17.47
CA ALA A 317 13.72 -6.74 -16.45
C ALA A 317 13.82 -7.33 -15.03
N GLN A 318 12.97 -8.32 -14.71
CA GLN A 318 13.08 -9.03 -13.43
C GLN A 318 14.45 -9.70 -13.26
N ILE A 319 14.95 -10.39 -14.26
CA ILE A 319 16.27 -11.05 -14.22
C ILE A 319 17.39 -10.02 -14.15
N LEU A 320 17.26 -8.89 -14.86
CA LEU A 320 18.28 -7.84 -14.87
C LEU A 320 18.40 -7.13 -13.51
N GLY A 321 17.29 -6.66 -12.93
CA GLY A 321 17.32 -5.85 -11.71
C GLY A 321 16.09 -5.97 -10.80
N GLY A 322 15.11 -6.84 -11.10
CA GLY A 322 13.86 -6.95 -10.34
C GLY A 322 13.81 -8.06 -9.30
N LEU A 323 14.56 -9.13 -9.47
CA LEU A 323 14.67 -10.24 -8.52
C LEU A 323 15.75 -9.98 -7.47
N SER A 324 15.62 -10.59 -6.28
CA SER A 324 16.67 -10.56 -5.26
C SER A 324 17.96 -11.26 -5.72
N SER A 325 17.86 -12.17 -6.70
CA SER A 325 18.99 -12.82 -7.39
C SER A 325 19.37 -12.13 -8.70
N SER A 326 18.90 -10.90 -8.97
CA SER A 326 19.12 -10.20 -10.23
C SER A 326 20.61 -9.93 -10.52
N ARG A 327 20.94 -9.80 -11.82
CA ARG A 327 22.35 -9.63 -12.24
C ARG A 327 22.92 -8.30 -11.76
N LEU A 328 22.12 -7.21 -11.76
CA LEU A 328 22.57 -5.91 -11.27
C LEU A 328 22.80 -5.92 -9.75
N ASP A 329 21.88 -6.50 -8.97
CA ASP A 329 22.04 -6.58 -7.52
C ASP A 329 23.29 -7.37 -7.14
N ASN A 330 23.45 -8.56 -7.72
CA ASN A 330 24.62 -9.39 -7.47
C ASN A 330 25.94 -8.67 -7.80
N THR A 331 25.99 -7.92 -8.92
CA THR A 331 27.23 -7.28 -9.37
C THR A 331 27.45 -5.92 -8.71
N LEU A 332 26.51 -4.98 -8.85
CA LEU A 332 26.72 -3.59 -8.39
C LEU A 332 26.58 -3.42 -6.88
N VAL A 333 25.67 -4.19 -6.25
CA VAL A 333 25.39 -4.03 -4.83
C VAL A 333 26.23 -4.97 -3.97
N ARG A 334 26.32 -6.26 -4.36
CA ARG A 334 26.97 -7.29 -3.54
C ARG A 334 28.46 -7.42 -3.83
N ASP A 335 28.85 -7.67 -5.09
CA ASP A 335 30.25 -7.99 -5.45
C ASP A 335 31.13 -6.75 -5.54
N GLU A 336 30.72 -5.73 -6.31
CA GLU A 336 31.51 -4.52 -6.56
C GLU A 336 31.21 -3.39 -5.56
N GLN A 337 30.05 -3.42 -4.89
CA GLN A 337 29.62 -2.45 -3.88
C GLN A 337 29.67 -0.99 -4.38
N LEU A 338 29.34 -0.77 -5.65
CA LEU A 338 29.26 0.55 -6.28
C LEU A 338 27.92 1.22 -6.01
N ALA A 339 26.86 0.44 -5.81
CA ALA A 339 25.51 0.92 -5.56
C ALA A 339 24.98 0.43 -4.19
N VAL A 340 24.06 1.20 -3.61
CA VAL A 340 23.28 0.79 -2.42
C VAL A 340 22.03 0.03 -2.81
N SER A 341 21.48 0.30 -4.01
CA SER A 341 20.34 -0.41 -4.57
C SER A 341 20.34 -0.34 -6.09
N VAL A 342 19.68 -1.31 -6.70
CA VAL A 342 19.39 -1.35 -8.13
C VAL A 342 17.94 -1.78 -8.33
N SER A 343 17.37 -1.42 -9.48
CA SER A 343 16.09 -1.96 -9.91
C SER A 343 16.02 -2.03 -11.43
N ALA A 344 15.17 -2.90 -11.95
CA ALA A 344 14.73 -2.86 -13.34
C ALA A 344 13.28 -3.34 -13.41
N GLY A 345 12.51 -2.71 -14.28
CA GLY A 345 11.09 -2.99 -14.41
C GLY A 345 10.48 -2.37 -15.66
N ASN A 346 9.19 -2.54 -15.80
CA ASN A 346 8.41 -1.88 -16.82
C ASN A 346 7.10 -1.33 -16.26
N TYR A 347 6.70 -0.18 -16.76
CA TYR A 347 5.37 0.39 -16.60
C TYR A 347 4.65 0.22 -17.94
N ALA A 348 3.58 -0.57 -17.96
CA ALA A 348 2.84 -0.81 -19.19
C ALA A 348 1.42 -0.25 -19.08
N TRP A 349 1.04 0.53 -20.08
CA TRP A 349 -0.31 1.03 -20.32
C TRP A 349 -0.92 0.33 -21.53
N GLN A 350 -2.13 0.69 -21.89
CA GLN A 350 -2.83 0.02 -22.99
C GLN A 350 -2.03 0.02 -24.28
N ARG A 351 -1.43 1.16 -24.67
CA ARG A 351 -0.82 1.38 -25.97
C ARG A 351 0.70 1.39 -25.96
N VAL A 352 1.28 1.94 -24.94
CA VAL A 352 2.73 2.09 -24.78
C VAL A 352 3.14 1.76 -23.36
N GLY A 353 4.44 1.53 -23.16
CA GLY A 353 5.04 1.33 -21.84
C GLY A 353 6.40 2.04 -21.73
N ILE A 354 6.99 1.94 -20.57
CA ILE A 354 8.33 2.41 -20.24
C ILE A 354 9.10 1.25 -19.60
N LEU A 355 10.26 0.92 -20.14
CA LEU A 355 11.26 0.11 -19.46
C LEU A 355 12.18 1.02 -18.68
N ASN A 356 12.53 0.64 -17.44
CA ASN A 356 13.52 1.36 -16.67
C ASN A 356 14.58 0.43 -16.09
N VAL A 357 15.77 0.97 -15.90
CA VAL A 357 16.87 0.39 -15.16
C VAL A 357 17.46 1.49 -14.29
N SER A 358 17.61 1.24 -13.00
CA SER A 358 18.05 2.23 -12.01
C SER A 358 19.18 1.69 -11.16
N ALA A 359 20.10 2.57 -10.76
CA ALA A 359 21.10 2.32 -9.75
C ALA A 359 21.26 3.54 -8.84
N THR A 360 21.14 3.35 -7.52
CA THR A 360 21.46 4.38 -6.53
C THR A 360 22.91 4.18 -6.09
N ALA A 361 23.76 5.14 -6.43
CA ALA A 361 25.18 5.08 -6.14
C ALA A 361 25.46 5.10 -4.62
N ARG A 362 26.51 4.44 -4.19
CA ARG A 362 27.04 4.66 -2.83
C ARG A 362 27.58 6.08 -2.72
N PRO A 363 27.36 6.78 -1.60
CA PRO A 363 27.77 8.19 -1.44
C PRO A 363 29.27 8.47 -1.64
N ASP A 364 30.13 7.46 -1.48
CA ASP A 364 31.59 7.56 -1.63
C ASP A 364 32.13 7.11 -3.00
N VAL A 365 31.25 6.81 -3.96
CA VAL A 365 31.58 6.30 -5.29
C VAL A 365 31.33 7.37 -6.37
N ASP A 366 32.21 7.45 -7.37
CA ASP A 366 32.04 8.33 -8.53
C ASP A 366 30.83 7.89 -9.36
N GLU A 367 29.86 8.79 -9.56
CA GLU A 367 28.65 8.53 -10.34
C GLU A 367 28.95 8.05 -11.77
N ALA A 368 30.01 8.61 -12.40
CA ALA A 368 30.41 8.24 -13.75
C ALA A 368 30.90 6.79 -13.84
N GLU A 369 31.46 6.24 -12.75
CA GLU A 369 31.84 4.83 -12.69
C GLU A 369 30.62 3.95 -12.58
N VAL A 370 29.63 4.33 -11.75
CA VAL A 370 28.35 3.61 -11.60
C VAL A 370 27.60 3.59 -12.92
N GLU A 371 27.45 4.76 -13.59
CA GLU A 371 26.76 4.87 -14.88
C GLU A 371 27.45 3.99 -15.94
N ARG A 372 28.76 4.08 -16.06
CA ARG A 372 29.55 3.26 -16.99
C ARG A 372 29.36 1.77 -16.74
N ARG A 373 29.39 1.37 -15.49
CA ARG A 373 29.28 -0.04 -15.10
C ARG A 373 27.88 -0.58 -15.32
N LEU A 374 26.85 0.25 -15.03
CA LEU A 374 25.45 -0.05 -15.34
C LEU A 374 25.28 -0.28 -16.86
N ASP A 375 25.83 0.58 -17.69
CA ASP A 375 25.78 0.44 -19.14
C ASP A 375 26.42 -0.85 -19.64
N GLU A 376 27.61 -1.19 -19.09
CA GLU A 376 28.32 -2.43 -19.42
C GLU A 376 27.48 -3.67 -19.07
N LEU A 377 26.85 -3.69 -17.91
CA LEU A 377 26.04 -4.82 -17.45
C LEU A 377 24.74 -4.97 -18.25
N VAL A 378 24.08 -3.86 -18.59
CA VAL A 378 22.92 -3.86 -19.49
C VAL A 378 23.33 -4.38 -20.87
N ALA A 379 24.41 -3.87 -21.45
CA ALA A 379 24.91 -4.34 -22.74
C ALA A 379 25.33 -5.81 -22.72
N GLN A 380 25.95 -6.26 -21.63
CA GLN A 380 26.32 -7.67 -21.45
C GLN A 380 25.08 -8.55 -21.38
N PHE A 381 24.04 -8.17 -20.62
CA PHE A 381 22.79 -8.93 -20.53
C PHE A 381 22.10 -9.05 -21.88
N ILE A 382 22.04 -7.96 -22.64
CA ILE A 382 21.47 -7.94 -24.00
C ILE A 382 22.25 -8.88 -24.95
N ALA A 383 23.59 -8.91 -24.84
CA ALA A 383 24.43 -9.71 -25.70
C ALA A 383 24.38 -11.22 -25.36
N GLU A 384 24.38 -11.56 -24.08
CA GLU A 384 24.44 -12.95 -23.61
C GLU A 384 23.03 -13.61 -23.51
N GLY A 385 22.01 -12.81 -23.15
CA GLY A 385 20.69 -13.28 -22.81
C GLY A 385 20.61 -13.97 -21.43
N PRO A 386 19.39 -14.28 -20.94
CA PRO A 386 19.19 -15.02 -19.70
C PRO A 386 19.44 -16.53 -19.91
N THR A 387 19.68 -17.22 -18.80
CA THR A 387 19.69 -18.69 -18.74
C THR A 387 18.26 -19.25 -18.60
N GLU A 388 18.09 -20.53 -18.83
CA GLU A 388 16.81 -21.24 -18.64
C GLU A 388 16.36 -21.20 -17.16
N ASP A 389 17.30 -21.32 -16.21
CA ASP A 389 16.99 -21.26 -14.78
C ASP A 389 16.54 -19.85 -14.35
N GLU A 390 17.16 -18.78 -14.85
CA GLU A 390 16.72 -17.39 -14.58
C GLU A 390 15.30 -17.14 -15.09
N VAL A 391 14.99 -17.56 -16.31
CA VAL A 391 13.64 -17.43 -16.89
C VAL A 391 12.62 -18.21 -16.07
N ARG A 392 12.95 -19.44 -15.68
CA ARG A 392 12.05 -20.27 -14.87
C ARG A 392 11.83 -19.66 -13.47
N ARG A 393 12.88 -19.14 -12.80
CA ARG A 393 12.75 -18.50 -11.48
C ARG A 393 11.86 -17.28 -11.53
N ALA A 394 12.06 -16.40 -12.51
CA ALA A 394 11.21 -15.22 -12.70
C ALA A 394 9.75 -15.62 -12.96
N ALA A 395 9.51 -16.60 -13.84
CA ALA A 395 8.19 -17.10 -14.12
C ALA A 395 7.53 -17.74 -12.87
N THR A 396 8.26 -18.57 -12.12
CA THR A 396 7.74 -19.22 -10.90
C THR A 396 7.36 -18.17 -9.84
N SER A 397 8.20 -17.15 -9.61
CA SER A 397 7.90 -16.07 -8.67
C SER A 397 6.64 -15.29 -9.05
N THR A 398 6.47 -15.01 -10.35
CA THR A 398 5.28 -14.32 -10.87
C THR A 398 4.00 -15.14 -10.66
N VAL A 399 4.02 -16.43 -11.05
CA VAL A 399 2.86 -17.32 -10.89
C VAL A 399 2.51 -17.53 -9.41
N ALA A 400 3.52 -17.77 -8.58
CA ALA A 400 3.31 -17.95 -7.14
C ALA A 400 2.72 -16.70 -6.47
N GLY A 401 3.18 -15.50 -6.87
CA GLY A 401 2.58 -14.23 -6.43
C GLY A 401 1.10 -14.14 -6.77
N THR A 402 0.75 -14.55 -7.98
CA THR A 402 -0.63 -14.54 -8.43
C THR A 402 -1.51 -15.54 -7.69
N ILE A 403 -1.07 -16.79 -7.50
CA ILE A 403 -1.82 -17.79 -6.72
C ILE A 403 -2.19 -17.22 -5.35
N ARG A 404 -1.27 -16.54 -4.69
CA ARG A 404 -1.52 -15.87 -3.39
C ARG A 404 -2.54 -14.74 -3.50
N GLY A 405 -2.53 -13.99 -4.60
CA GLY A 405 -3.50 -12.90 -4.86
C GLY A 405 -4.93 -13.38 -5.13
N LEU A 406 -5.13 -14.67 -5.50
CA LEU A 406 -6.46 -15.23 -5.76
C LEU A 406 -7.35 -15.33 -4.50
N GLU A 407 -6.84 -15.04 -3.32
CA GLU A 407 -7.69 -14.93 -2.13
C GLU A 407 -8.62 -13.72 -2.19
N GLN A 408 -8.18 -12.60 -2.77
CA GLN A 408 -8.95 -11.36 -2.79
C GLN A 408 -9.96 -11.32 -3.94
N VAL A 409 -11.22 -10.96 -3.64
CA VAL A 409 -12.24 -10.70 -4.68
C VAL A 409 -12.19 -9.24 -5.15
N GLY A 410 -11.85 -8.30 -4.26
CA GLY A 410 -11.85 -6.85 -4.49
C GLY A 410 -10.50 -6.17 -4.28
N GLY A 411 -10.54 -4.86 -4.02
CA GLY A 411 -9.35 -4.02 -3.82
C GLY A 411 -8.57 -3.76 -5.11
N PHE A 412 -7.34 -3.26 -4.98
CA PHE A 412 -6.50 -2.88 -6.14
C PHE A 412 -6.00 -4.07 -6.98
N GLY A 413 -5.95 -5.26 -6.46
CA GLY A 413 -5.37 -6.44 -7.11
C GLY A 413 -6.26 -7.67 -7.10
N GLY A 414 -7.53 -7.54 -6.68
CA GLY A 414 -8.44 -8.68 -6.58
C GLY A 414 -8.99 -9.15 -7.92
N LYS A 415 -9.75 -10.24 -7.88
CA LYS A 415 -10.31 -10.92 -9.05
C LYS A 415 -11.18 -9.99 -9.91
N ALA A 416 -11.97 -9.10 -9.26
CA ALA A 416 -12.81 -8.13 -9.98
C ALA A 416 -11.98 -7.17 -10.85
N VAL A 417 -10.90 -6.61 -10.28
CA VAL A 417 -10.01 -5.69 -11.00
C VAL A 417 -9.24 -6.39 -12.12
N THR A 418 -8.83 -7.64 -11.89
CA THR A 418 -8.17 -8.48 -12.91
C THR A 418 -9.05 -8.67 -14.14
N LEU A 419 -10.31 -9.09 -13.95
CA LEU A 419 -11.26 -9.29 -15.04
C LEU A 419 -11.61 -7.97 -15.75
N ALA A 420 -11.80 -6.89 -14.98
CA ALA A 420 -12.09 -5.56 -15.52
C ALA A 420 -10.94 -5.00 -16.36
N SER A 421 -9.70 -5.18 -15.89
CA SER A 421 -8.49 -4.78 -16.62
C SER A 421 -8.36 -5.51 -17.96
N GLY A 422 -8.56 -6.82 -17.96
CA GLY A 422 -8.56 -7.63 -19.19
C GLY A 422 -9.62 -7.16 -20.18
N GLU A 423 -10.85 -6.92 -19.73
CA GLU A 423 -11.94 -6.43 -20.57
C GLU A 423 -11.65 -5.05 -21.15
N VAL A 424 -11.35 -4.07 -20.30
CA VAL A 424 -11.23 -2.66 -20.73
C VAL A 424 -9.98 -2.40 -21.56
N LEU A 425 -8.88 -3.07 -21.26
CA LEU A 425 -7.60 -2.81 -21.93
C LEU A 425 -7.31 -3.75 -23.11
N ALA A 426 -7.95 -4.94 -23.15
CA ALA A 426 -7.67 -5.96 -24.15
C ALA A 426 -8.91 -6.60 -24.79
N ASP A 427 -10.13 -6.11 -24.51
CA ASP A 427 -11.42 -6.66 -24.93
C ASP A 427 -11.60 -8.17 -24.57
N ASP A 428 -11.00 -8.61 -23.46
CA ASP A 428 -10.99 -10.01 -23.06
C ASP A 428 -10.77 -10.15 -21.54
N PRO A 429 -11.80 -10.49 -20.75
CA PRO A 429 -11.63 -10.69 -19.30
C PRO A 429 -10.60 -11.76 -18.97
N SER A 430 -10.38 -12.73 -19.87
CA SER A 430 -9.37 -13.78 -19.74
C SER A 430 -8.01 -13.41 -20.35
N PHE A 431 -7.73 -12.15 -20.63
CA PHE A 431 -6.46 -11.69 -21.21
C PHE A 431 -5.23 -12.14 -20.40
N TYR A 432 -5.31 -12.13 -19.12
CA TYR A 432 -4.34 -12.62 -18.16
C TYR A 432 -3.94 -14.12 -18.41
N ALA A 433 -4.85 -14.99 -18.94
CA ALA A 433 -4.54 -16.39 -19.32
C ALA A 433 -3.46 -16.46 -20.36
N ARG A 434 -3.65 -15.66 -21.37
CA ARG A 434 -2.68 -15.62 -22.46
C ARG A 434 -1.30 -15.21 -21.95
N GLN A 435 -1.23 -14.33 -20.95
CA GLN A 435 0.06 -13.94 -20.37
C GLN A 435 0.71 -15.11 -19.61
N PHE A 436 -0.07 -15.93 -18.89
CA PHE A 436 0.48 -17.11 -18.23
C PHE A 436 0.84 -18.24 -19.21
N GLU A 437 0.06 -18.42 -20.28
CA GLU A 437 0.44 -19.33 -21.35
C GLU A 437 1.78 -18.93 -22.01
N ILE A 438 1.97 -17.63 -22.23
CA ILE A 438 3.25 -17.08 -22.71
C ILE A 438 4.35 -17.36 -21.70
N LEU A 439 4.13 -17.02 -20.43
CA LEU A 439 5.09 -17.17 -19.34
C LEU A 439 5.51 -18.64 -19.14
N ALA A 440 4.56 -19.58 -19.20
CA ALA A 440 4.82 -21.02 -19.09
C ALA A 440 5.69 -21.59 -20.21
N THR A 441 5.69 -20.95 -21.38
CA THR A 441 6.39 -21.42 -22.59
C THR A 441 7.56 -20.52 -23.02
N LEU A 442 7.82 -19.44 -22.24
CA LEU A 442 8.81 -18.44 -22.59
C LEU A 442 10.24 -19.02 -22.57
N THR A 443 10.98 -18.77 -23.63
CA THR A 443 12.36 -19.23 -23.79
C THR A 443 13.38 -18.12 -23.56
N PRO A 444 14.63 -18.43 -23.13
CA PRO A 444 15.72 -17.47 -23.04
C PRO A 444 15.95 -16.67 -24.33
N GLY A 445 15.79 -17.31 -25.48
CA GLY A 445 15.97 -16.65 -26.77
C GLY A 445 14.88 -15.62 -27.10
N GLU A 446 13.64 -15.85 -26.69
CA GLU A 446 12.55 -14.86 -26.83
C GLU A 446 12.78 -13.65 -25.92
N VAL A 447 13.20 -13.88 -24.66
CA VAL A 447 13.56 -12.79 -23.72
C VAL A 447 14.71 -11.97 -24.29
N GLN A 448 15.80 -12.63 -24.72
CA GLN A 448 16.94 -11.95 -25.33
C GLN A 448 16.55 -11.14 -26.56
N ALA A 449 15.74 -11.70 -27.47
CA ALA A 449 15.30 -11.01 -28.68
C ALA A 449 14.47 -9.75 -28.38
N ALA A 450 13.58 -9.82 -27.37
CA ALA A 450 12.81 -8.68 -26.91
C ALA A 450 13.72 -7.60 -26.30
N MET A 451 14.63 -7.97 -25.40
CA MET A 451 15.58 -7.02 -24.81
C MET A 451 16.48 -6.37 -25.88
N GLN A 452 16.97 -7.14 -26.85
CA GLN A 452 17.74 -6.61 -27.99
C GLN A 452 16.93 -5.61 -28.80
N ARG A 453 15.67 -5.90 -29.09
CA ARG A 453 14.82 -5.01 -29.88
C ARG A 453 14.53 -3.68 -29.21
N TRP A 454 14.30 -3.69 -27.90
CA TRP A 454 13.79 -2.52 -27.20
C TRP A 454 14.88 -1.74 -26.47
N MET A 455 15.87 -2.35 -25.87
CA MET A 455 16.91 -1.69 -25.08
C MET A 455 18.17 -1.31 -25.88
N THR A 456 18.24 -1.62 -27.18
CA THR A 456 19.29 -1.08 -28.05
C THR A 456 18.89 0.20 -28.76
N ARG A 457 17.65 0.66 -28.54
CA ARG A 457 17.16 1.97 -28.99
C ARG A 457 17.81 3.07 -28.14
N PRO A 458 17.83 4.32 -28.65
CA PRO A 458 18.25 5.44 -27.82
C PRO A 458 17.45 5.53 -26.53
N SER A 459 18.14 5.86 -25.42
CA SER A 459 17.60 5.91 -24.07
C SER A 459 17.50 7.34 -23.55
N PHE A 460 16.60 7.57 -22.59
CA PHE A 460 16.61 8.73 -21.72
C PHE A 460 17.30 8.38 -20.40
N THR A 461 18.40 9.03 -20.08
CA THR A 461 19.10 8.91 -18.79
C THR A 461 18.80 10.13 -17.94
N LEU A 462 18.23 9.91 -16.75
CA LEU A 462 18.05 10.93 -15.75
C LEU A 462 18.99 10.63 -14.57
N VAL A 463 19.80 11.62 -14.20
CA VAL A 463 20.64 11.58 -13.02
C VAL A 463 20.06 12.55 -11.99
N LEU A 464 19.70 12.03 -10.82
CA LEU A 464 19.19 12.83 -9.71
C LEU A 464 20.28 12.96 -8.66
N GLU A 465 20.83 14.17 -8.52
CA GLU A 465 21.89 14.50 -7.58
C GLU A 465 21.36 15.09 -6.27
N PRO A 466 22.01 14.81 -5.11
CA PRO A 466 21.75 15.53 -3.87
C PRO A 466 22.04 17.02 -3.99
N GLY A 467 21.13 17.88 -3.52
CA GLY A 467 21.35 19.32 -3.55
C GLY A 467 20.09 20.12 -3.21
N GLU A 468 20.19 21.42 -3.42
CA GLU A 468 18.98 22.26 -3.48
C GLU A 468 18.21 21.88 -4.76
N ARG A 469 16.89 21.81 -4.63
CA ARG A 469 16.02 21.42 -5.75
C ARG A 469 16.17 22.39 -6.92
N ASP A 470 16.38 21.84 -8.11
CA ASP A 470 16.35 22.62 -9.35
C ASP A 470 14.90 22.97 -9.71
N GLY A 471 14.64 24.25 -9.95
CA GLY A 471 13.32 24.75 -10.30
C GLY A 471 12.45 25.14 -9.10
N SER A 472 11.41 25.90 -9.39
CA SER A 472 10.38 26.27 -8.42
C SER A 472 9.19 25.32 -8.52
N TYR A 473 8.46 25.16 -7.43
CA TYR A 473 7.16 24.51 -7.49
C TYR A 473 6.20 25.33 -8.39
N GLU A 474 5.33 24.60 -9.11
CA GLU A 474 4.26 25.22 -9.86
C GLU A 474 3.23 25.83 -8.87
N GLU A 475 2.92 27.11 -9.00
CA GLU A 475 1.95 27.80 -8.15
C GLU A 475 0.58 27.82 -8.84
N ALA A 476 -0.49 27.54 -8.06
CA ALA A 476 -1.85 27.81 -8.48
C ALA A 476 -2.08 29.32 -8.52
N ALA A 477 -2.91 29.79 -9.42
CA ALA A 477 -3.26 31.22 -9.54
C ALA A 477 -4.01 31.77 -8.29
N GLY A 478 -4.31 30.91 -7.35
CA GLY A 478 -5.08 31.16 -6.14
C GLY A 478 -6.59 31.19 -6.47
N VAL A 479 -7.33 30.26 -5.89
CA VAL A 479 -8.78 30.41 -5.80
C VAL A 479 -9.02 31.66 -4.97
N ALA A 480 -9.61 32.70 -5.58
CA ALA A 480 -10.11 33.82 -4.80
C ALA A 480 -10.97 33.21 -3.68
N GLU A 481 -10.66 33.56 -2.41
CA GLU A 481 -11.49 33.13 -1.29
C GLU A 481 -12.94 33.24 -1.75
N ALA A 482 -13.66 32.09 -1.75
CA ALA A 482 -15.08 32.09 -2.03
C ALA A 482 -15.65 33.12 -1.06
N ALA A 483 -16.05 34.26 -1.60
CA ALA A 483 -16.52 35.37 -0.79
C ALA A 483 -17.72 34.83 -0.02
N GLY A 484 -17.52 34.59 1.27
CA GLY A 484 -18.53 34.09 2.18
C GLY A 484 -19.62 35.11 2.44
N ASP A 485 -20.36 35.45 1.40
CA ASP A 485 -21.65 36.16 1.45
C ASP A 485 -22.60 35.50 0.45
N GLY A 486 -23.13 34.32 0.89
CA GLY A 486 -24.51 33.95 0.73
C GLY A 486 -25.17 34.06 -0.65
N ASP A 487 -24.62 33.52 -1.73
CA ASP A 487 -25.51 32.94 -2.73
C ASP A 487 -26.15 31.68 -2.11
N PRO A 488 -27.46 31.50 -2.22
CA PRO A 488 -28.10 30.30 -1.71
C PRO A 488 -27.44 29.09 -2.34
N ALA A 489 -27.02 28.12 -1.51
CA ALA A 489 -26.42 26.88 -1.99
C ALA A 489 -27.21 26.36 -3.20
N GLU A 490 -26.52 26.08 -4.32
CA GLU A 490 -27.16 25.50 -5.49
C GLU A 490 -27.87 24.22 -5.05
N GLU A 491 -29.19 24.16 -5.17
CA GLU A 491 -29.96 22.98 -4.78
C GLU A 491 -29.68 21.84 -5.75
N VAL A 492 -29.45 20.64 -5.20
CA VAL A 492 -29.34 19.40 -5.99
C VAL A 492 -30.59 19.23 -6.87
N THR A 493 -30.39 19.13 -8.17
CA THR A 493 -31.49 18.98 -9.14
C THR A 493 -31.75 17.50 -9.38
N VAL A 494 -32.80 16.97 -8.79
CA VAL A 494 -33.21 15.56 -8.98
C VAL A 494 -34.04 15.41 -10.25
N THR A 495 -33.45 14.80 -11.29
CA THR A 495 -34.14 14.53 -12.56
C THR A 495 -35.09 13.33 -12.49
N LYS A 496 -34.73 12.34 -11.63
CA LYS A 496 -35.52 11.14 -11.39
C LYS A 496 -35.35 10.67 -9.96
N VAL A 497 -36.44 10.59 -9.21
CA VAL A 497 -36.43 10.05 -7.85
C VAL A 497 -36.16 8.54 -7.88
N ARG A 498 -35.12 8.09 -7.19
CA ARG A 498 -34.67 6.68 -7.08
C ARG A 498 -34.43 6.37 -5.60
N PRO A 499 -35.46 5.79 -4.89
CA PRO A 499 -35.29 5.48 -3.48
C PRO A 499 -34.16 4.44 -3.29
N ALA A 500 -33.30 4.67 -2.32
CA ALA A 500 -32.25 3.73 -1.94
C ALA A 500 -32.88 2.42 -1.42
N PRO A 501 -32.45 1.24 -1.90
CA PRO A 501 -32.92 -0.03 -1.37
C PRO A 501 -32.45 -0.22 0.09
N PRO A 502 -33.24 -0.93 0.94
CA PRO A 502 -32.79 -1.25 2.28
C PRO A 502 -31.56 -2.19 2.24
N ILE A 503 -30.80 -2.19 3.32
CA ILE A 503 -29.76 -3.19 3.55
C ILE A 503 -30.31 -4.19 4.56
N ASP A 504 -30.27 -5.47 4.23
CA ASP A 504 -30.62 -6.53 5.16
C ASP A 504 -29.50 -6.72 6.19
N SER A 505 -29.78 -7.50 7.25
CA SER A 505 -28.79 -7.76 8.30
C SER A 505 -27.56 -8.48 7.75
N VAL A 506 -26.38 -7.94 8.03
CA VAL A 506 -25.10 -8.61 7.72
C VAL A 506 -24.96 -9.85 8.60
N ALA A 507 -24.45 -10.95 8.03
CA ALA A 507 -24.16 -12.18 8.76
C ALA A 507 -23.08 -11.90 9.83
N GLU A 508 -23.18 -12.60 10.96
CA GLU A 508 -22.11 -12.58 11.97
C GLU A 508 -20.83 -13.18 11.38
N LEU A 509 -19.69 -12.68 11.84
CA LEU A 509 -18.40 -13.20 11.43
C LEU A 509 -18.25 -14.66 11.89
N ASP A 510 -17.90 -15.54 10.95
CA ASP A 510 -17.46 -16.91 11.19
C ASP A 510 -15.92 -16.93 11.12
N PHE A 511 -15.27 -16.70 12.27
CA PHE A 511 -13.81 -16.71 12.34
C PHE A 511 -13.30 -18.14 12.39
N PRO A 512 -12.23 -18.53 11.66
CA PRO A 512 -11.72 -19.89 11.66
C PRO A 512 -11.34 -20.38 13.06
N GLU A 513 -11.68 -21.64 13.39
CA GLU A 513 -11.30 -22.27 14.66
C GLU A 513 -9.77 -22.30 14.82
N VAL A 514 -9.27 -21.66 15.87
CA VAL A 514 -7.85 -21.67 16.21
C VAL A 514 -7.51 -22.87 17.08
N GLN A 515 -6.65 -23.74 16.60
CA GLN A 515 -6.17 -24.92 17.31
C GLN A 515 -4.77 -24.65 17.88
N HIS A 516 -4.50 -25.21 19.06
CA HIS A 516 -3.24 -25.00 19.78
C HIS A 516 -2.55 -26.33 20.04
N THR A 517 -1.23 -26.35 19.79
CA THR A 517 -0.35 -27.46 20.18
C THR A 517 1.04 -26.90 20.53
N THR A 518 1.98 -27.78 20.82
CA THR A 518 3.35 -27.40 21.17
C THR A 518 4.33 -28.25 20.38
N LEU A 519 5.27 -27.62 19.70
CA LEU A 519 6.33 -28.30 18.97
C LEU A 519 7.29 -29.03 19.94
N ALA A 520 8.06 -29.99 19.42
CA ALA A 520 8.99 -30.78 20.22
C ALA A 520 10.07 -29.93 20.93
N ASN A 521 10.39 -28.75 20.42
CA ASN A 521 11.30 -27.77 21.03
C ASN A 521 10.66 -26.89 22.10
N GLY A 522 9.36 -27.03 22.37
CA GLY A 522 8.60 -26.26 23.36
C GLY A 522 7.95 -24.98 22.84
N MET A 523 8.09 -24.61 21.56
CA MET A 523 7.39 -23.46 20.98
C MET A 523 5.88 -23.75 20.90
N ALA A 524 5.06 -22.77 21.31
CA ALA A 524 3.62 -22.83 21.08
C ALA A 524 3.33 -22.72 19.57
N LEU A 525 2.39 -23.56 19.09
CA LEU A 525 1.87 -23.51 17.73
C LEU A 525 0.39 -23.14 17.76
N HIS A 526 0.04 -22.01 17.12
CA HIS A 526 -1.31 -21.54 16.88
C HIS A 526 -1.64 -21.79 15.42
N TYR A 527 -2.72 -22.49 15.12
CA TYR A 527 -3.06 -22.95 13.79
C TYR A 527 -4.52 -22.69 13.45
N ALA A 528 -4.78 -22.20 12.24
CA ALA A 528 -6.11 -22.14 11.64
C ALA A 528 -6.08 -22.79 10.25
N GLN A 529 -7.11 -23.60 9.94
CA GLN A 529 -7.24 -24.20 8.62
C GLN A 529 -8.02 -23.29 7.67
N ARG A 530 -7.50 -23.13 6.46
CA ARG A 530 -8.17 -22.39 5.38
C ARG A 530 -7.74 -22.92 4.03
N ASP A 531 -8.72 -23.32 3.22
CA ASP A 531 -8.54 -23.99 1.91
C ASP A 531 -8.86 -23.08 0.71
N ALA A 532 -8.89 -21.77 0.91
CA ALA A 532 -9.23 -20.79 -0.15
C ALA A 532 -8.24 -20.82 -1.33
N ILE A 533 -6.96 -21.07 -1.05
CA ILE A 533 -5.88 -21.23 -2.03
C ILE A 533 -4.90 -22.33 -1.54
N PRO A 534 -4.15 -22.98 -2.45
CA PRO A 534 -3.16 -24.00 -2.08
C PRO A 534 -1.86 -23.37 -1.54
N ALA A 535 -1.96 -22.70 -0.38
CA ALA A 535 -0.84 -22.00 0.24
C ALA A 535 -0.84 -22.15 1.77
N THR A 536 0.33 -22.03 2.35
CA THR A 536 0.58 -22.02 3.80
C THR A 536 1.33 -20.77 4.18
N TYR A 537 0.81 -20.08 5.19
CA TYR A 537 1.43 -18.92 5.80
C TYR A 537 1.93 -19.29 7.19
N VAL A 538 3.20 -19.05 7.46
CA VAL A 538 3.85 -19.37 8.75
C VAL A 538 4.56 -18.13 9.26
N THR A 539 4.28 -17.72 10.50
CA THR A 539 5.05 -16.67 11.18
C THR A 539 5.70 -17.22 12.44
N LEU A 540 7.02 -17.09 12.53
CA LEU A 540 7.76 -17.22 13.78
C LEU A 540 7.83 -15.84 14.42
N SER A 541 7.14 -15.60 15.52
CA SER A 541 7.07 -14.32 16.22
C SER A 541 7.83 -14.38 17.54
N PHE A 542 8.78 -13.45 17.75
CA PHE A 542 9.64 -13.38 18.92
C PHE A 542 9.37 -12.12 19.74
N ASP A 543 9.41 -12.23 21.06
CA ASP A 543 9.31 -11.09 21.98
C ASP A 543 10.65 -10.31 22.00
N ALA A 544 10.87 -9.55 20.91
CA ALA A 544 12.05 -8.74 20.63
C ALA A 544 11.63 -7.32 20.17
N GLY A 545 11.83 -6.97 18.92
CA GLY A 545 11.49 -5.65 18.37
C GLY A 545 12.55 -4.58 18.69
N SER A 546 12.34 -3.35 18.19
CA SER A 546 13.27 -2.23 18.41
C SER A 546 13.39 -1.81 19.88
N THR A 547 12.41 -2.15 20.73
CA THR A 547 12.48 -1.93 22.20
C THR A 547 13.49 -2.86 22.90
N ALA A 548 14.00 -3.87 22.21
CA ALA A 548 15.12 -4.71 22.69
C ALA A 548 16.49 -4.09 22.44
N ASP A 549 16.58 -3.02 21.65
CA ASP A 549 17.83 -2.33 21.35
C ASP A 549 18.37 -1.57 22.55
N PRO A 550 19.69 -1.64 22.85
CA PRO A 550 20.32 -0.71 23.77
C PRO A 550 20.17 0.75 23.28
N ALA A 551 20.00 1.69 24.20
CA ALA A 551 19.75 3.10 23.87
C ALA A 551 20.85 3.73 22.99
N ASP A 552 22.12 3.29 23.14
CA ASP A 552 23.27 3.73 22.36
C ASP A 552 23.46 2.96 21.04
N LYS A 553 22.61 1.95 20.78
CA LYS A 553 22.68 1.08 19.59
C LYS A 553 21.31 0.93 18.92
N ARG A 554 20.52 2.00 18.90
CA ARG A 554 19.24 2.02 18.17
C ARG A 554 19.43 1.61 16.71
N GLY A 555 18.53 0.80 16.19
CA GLY A 555 18.58 0.20 14.86
C GLY A 555 19.32 -1.15 14.81
N LEU A 556 19.73 -1.70 15.98
CA LEU A 556 20.39 -3.02 16.06
C LEU A 556 19.44 -4.13 15.58
N GLU A 557 18.20 -4.15 16.03
CA GLU A 557 17.19 -5.11 15.60
C GLU A 557 17.01 -5.06 14.08
N GLY A 558 16.76 -3.87 13.52
CA GLY A 558 16.56 -3.71 12.10
C GLY A 558 17.78 -4.10 11.26
N LEU A 559 18.99 -3.76 11.71
CA LEU A 559 20.24 -4.19 11.06
C LEU A 559 20.42 -5.71 11.15
N ALA A 560 20.15 -6.31 12.32
CA ALA A 560 20.25 -7.75 12.51
C ALA A 560 19.28 -8.52 11.61
N LEU A 561 17.99 -8.10 11.57
CA LEU A 561 16.99 -8.74 10.70
C LEU A 561 17.37 -8.65 9.22
N GLY A 562 17.87 -7.49 8.76
CA GLY A 562 18.35 -7.35 7.38
C GLY A 562 19.53 -8.24 7.00
N LEU A 563 20.17 -8.87 7.98
CA LEU A 563 21.34 -9.74 7.75
C LEU A 563 21.03 -11.24 7.76
N PHE A 564 19.83 -11.66 8.16
CA PHE A 564 19.49 -13.09 8.23
C PHE A 564 19.45 -13.75 6.85
N GLU A 565 19.04 -13.02 5.82
CA GLU A 565 18.98 -13.52 4.43
C GLU A 565 20.28 -13.26 3.66
N GLU A 566 21.27 -12.60 4.28
CA GLU A 566 22.56 -12.30 3.65
C GLU A 566 23.58 -13.43 3.84
N GLY A 567 23.10 -14.65 3.89
CA GLY A 567 23.86 -15.90 3.96
C GLY A 567 23.72 -16.62 5.27
N THR A 568 23.68 -17.95 5.17
CA THR A 568 23.74 -18.89 6.29
C THR A 568 25.10 -19.56 6.35
N THR A 569 25.28 -20.47 7.28
CA THR A 569 26.51 -21.30 7.35
C THR A 569 26.61 -22.31 6.20
N THR A 570 25.52 -22.51 5.43
CA THR A 570 25.40 -23.51 4.35
C THR A 570 25.11 -22.90 2.99
N MET A 571 24.55 -21.69 2.93
CA MET A 571 24.13 -21.02 1.70
C MET A 571 24.61 -19.57 1.66
N SER A 572 25.04 -19.10 0.51
CA SER A 572 25.23 -17.68 0.24
C SER A 572 23.87 -16.95 0.09
N SER A 573 23.87 -15.61 0.19
CA SER A 573 22.68 -14.79 -0.05
C SER A 573 22.07 -15.03 -1.44
N ARG A 574 22.92 -15.21 -2.46
CA ARG A 574 22.47 -15.56 -3.82
C ARG A 574 21.74 -16.90 -3.84
N GLU A 575 22.31 -17.95 -3.21
CA GLU A 575 21.68 -19.28 -3.16
C GLU A 575 20.36 -19.26 -2.39
N ILE A 576 20.24 -18.45 -1.33
CA ILE A 576 18.97 -18.23 -0.61
C ILE A 576 17.93 -17.62 -1.55
N ALA A 577 18.27 -16.52 -2.23
CA ALA A 577 17.38 -15.84 -3.17
C ALA A 577 16.94 -16.78 -4.32
N GLU A 578 17.89 -17.43 -4.99
CA GLU A 578 17.59 -18.36 -6.07
C GLU A 578 16.73 -19.55 -5.62
N THR A 579 16.93 -20.05 -4.39
CA THR A 579 16.15 -21.16 -3.84
C THR A 579 14.72 -20.70 -3.54
N SER A 580 14.56 -19.54 -2.91
CA SER A 580 13.24 -18.92 -2.65
C SER A 580 12.44 -18.73 -3.95
N GLU A 581 13.09 -18.18 -4.99
CA GLU A 581 12.50 -17.96 -6.31
C GLU A 581 12.11 -19.28 -7.01
N ARG A 582 12.96 -20.31 -6.96
CA ARG A 582 12.63 -21.65 -7.54
C ARG A 582 11.45 -22.30 -6.84
N LEU A 583 11.30 -22.10 -5.54
CA LEU A 583 10.18 -22.62 -4.76
C LEU A 583 8.90 -21.76 -4.90
N GLY A 584 8.99 -20.56 -5.46
CA GLY A 584 7.93 -19.57 -5.40
C GLY A 584 7.57 -19.20 -3.96
N ALA A 585 8.50 -19.37 -3.03
CA ALA A 585 8.34 -18.99 -1.64
C ALA A 585 8.59 -17.49 -1.46
N ASN A 586 7.90 -16.88 -0.51
CA ASN A 586 8.19 -15.52 -0.08
C ASN A 586 8.52 -15.57 1.41
N ILE A 587 9.76 -15.22 1.75
CA ILE A 587 10.21 -15.04 3.12
C ILE A 587 10.32 -13.54 3.36
N SER A 588 9.79 -13.06 4.46
CA SER A 588 9.90 -11.67 4.87
C SER A 588 10.23 -11.57 6.34
N LEU A 589 11.20 -10.74 6.66
CA LEU A 589 11.63 -10.46 8.02
C LEU A 589 11.14 -9.07 8.40
N GLY A 590 10.38 -8.98 9.48
CA GLY A 590 9.77 -7.74 9.94
C GLY A 590 10.03 -7.51 11.42
N GLY A 591 10.37 -6.25 11.74
CA GLY A 591 10.45 -5.76 13.10
C GLY A 591 9.40 -4.68 13.33
N GLY A 592 8.85 -4.66 14.54
CA GLY A 592 8.08 -3.55 15.08
C GLY A 592 8.68 -3.11 16.39
N ALA A 593 7.98 -2.24 17.11
CA ALA A 593 8.48 -1.81 18.41
C ALA A 593 8.64 -2.99 19.39
N ASP A 594 7.69 -3.92 19.42
CA ASP A 594 7.59 -4.95 20.46
C ASP A 594 7.96 -6.36 20.00
N ARG A 595 7.92 -6.66 18.70
CA ARG A 595 8.08 -8.00 18.14
C ARG A 595 9.00 -8.00 16.92
N SER A 596 9.79 -9.09 16.80
CA SER A 596 10.50 -9.44 15.56
C SER A 596 9.87 -10.70 14.99
N SER A 597 9.63 -10.74 13.66
CA SER A 597 8.94 -11.84 13.00
C SER A 597 9.66 -12.30 11.73
N PHE A 598 9.55 -13.60 11.47
CA PHE A 598 9.99 -14.26 10.25
C PHE A 598 8.76 -14.91 9.63
N THR A 599 8.29 -14.39 8.52
CA THR A 599 7.07 -14.84 7.86
C THR A 599 7.41 -15.53 6.55
N LEU A 600 6.92 -16.75 6.38
CA LEU A 600 6.97 -17.53 5.16
C LEU A 600 5.56 -17.61 4.55
N SER A 601 5.46 -17.32 3.26
CA SER A 601 4.33 -17.68 2.42
C SER A 601 4.79 -18.71 1.39
N ALA A 602 4.34 -19.95 1.52
CA ALA A 602 4.74 -21.06 0.67
C ALA A 602 3.55 -21.64 -0.08
N LEU A 603 3.75 -22.02 -1.36
CA LEU A 603 2.80 -22.87 -2.07
C LEU A 603 2.78 -24.26 -1.42
N SER A 604 1.59 -24.87 -1.28
CA SER A 604 1.44 -26.18 -0.62
C SER A 604 2.24 -27.29 -1.27
N ALA A 605 2.46 -27.19 -2.59
CA ALA A 605 3.32 -28.12 -3.34
C ALA A 605 4.81 -28.06 -2.93
N ASN A 606 5.27 -26.89 -2.43
CA ASN A 606 6.66 -26.62 -2.08
C ASN A 606 6.87 -26.34 -0.57
N LEU A 607 5.89 -26.71 0.28
CA LEU A 607 5.87 -26.34 1.70
C LEU A 607 7.12 -26.82 2.46
N VAL A 608 7.46 -28.11 2.38
CA VAL A 608 8.56 -28.67 3.16
C VAL A 608 9.91 -28.02 2.81
N PRO A 609 10.35 -27.96 1.53
CA PRO A 609 11.61 -27.29 1.20
C PRO A 609 11.60 -25.78 1.53
N SER A 610 10.45 -25.12 1.51
CA SER A 610 10.34 -23.72 1.94
C SER A 610 10.52 -23.56 3.46
N LEU A 611 10.01 -24.50 4.26
CA LEU A 611 10.24 -24.54 5.70
C LEU A 611 11.70 -24.88 6.06
N GLU A 612 12.37 -25.74 5.28
CA GLU A 612 13.80 -26.03 5.43
C GLU A 612 14.62 -24.76 5.20
N LEU A 613 14.32 -23.99 4.15
CA LEU A 613 14.96 -22.71 3.87
C LEU A 613 14.75 -21.70 5.00
N LEU A 614 13.50 -21.52 5.46
CA LEU A 614 13.19 -20.63 6.59
C LEU A 614 13.96 -21.04 7.86
N SER A 615 13.99 -22.36 8.16
CA SER A 615 14.70 -22.88 9.33
C SER A 615 16.20 -22.60 9.25
N ASP A 616 16.82 -22.75 8.09
CA ASP A 616 18.24 -22.45 7.92
C ASP A 616 18.55 -20.96 8.11
N ILE A 617 17.74 -20.08 7.51
CA ILE A 617 17.85 -18.62 7.67
C ILE A 617 17.79 -18.23 9.16
N VAL A 618 16.77 -18.71 9.89
CA VAL A 618 16.54 -18.29 11.29
C VAL A 618 17.60 -18.88 12.24
N ARG A 619 18.00 -20.12 12.03
CA ARG A 619 18.89 -20.86 12.96
C ARG A 619 20.36 -20.58 12.72
N ASN A 620 20.78 -20.46 11.46
CA ASN A 620 22.16 -20.55 11.04
C ASN A 620 22.70 -19.32 10.28
N PRO A 621 22.26 -18.07 10.55
CA PRO A 621 22.77 -16.91 9.82
C PRO A 621 24.30 -16.77 10.01
N ALA A 622 25.01 -16.45 8.93
CA ALA A 622 26.48 -16.34 8.94
C ALA A 622 27.00 -15.03 9.52
N PHE A 623 26.26 -13.95 9.37
CA PHE A 623 26.65 -12.58 9.76
C PHE A 623 28.08 -12.25 9.32
N ALA A 624 28.37 -12.45 8.03
CA ALA A 624 29.68 -12.15 7.46
C ALA A 624 29.99 -10.65 7.56
N GLN A 625 31.23 -10.27 7.86
CA GLN A 625 31.59 -8.87 8.08
C GLN A 625 31.38 -8.01 6.83
N SER A 626 31.63 -8.56 5.63
CA SER A 626 31.33 -7.86 4.36
C SER A 626 29.85 -7.49 4.22
N GLU A 627 28.95 -8.43 4.59
CA GLU A 627 27.52 -8.19 4.53
C GLU A 627 27.05 -7.19 5.59
N ILE A 628 27.62 -7.27 6.80
CA ILE A 628 27.35 -6.27 7.84
C ILE A 628 27.71 -4.86 7.36
N ASP A 629 28.88 -4.70 6.73
CA ASP A 629 29.34 -3.40 6.27
C ASP A 629 28.49 -2.89 5.10
N ARG A 630 28.09 -3.78 4.19
CA ARG A 630 27.20 -3.46 3.06
C ARG A 630 25.80 -3.06 3.53
N VAL A 631 25.12 -3.90 4.34
CA VAL A 631 23.77 -3.63 4.83
C VAL A 631 23.73 -2.40 5.75
N ARG A 632 24.81 -2.18 6.54
CA ARG A 632 24.96 -0.93 7.33
C ARG A 632 25.01 0.30 6.43
N ALA A 633 25.77 0.28 5.34
CA ALA A 633 25.83 1.40 4.40
C ALA A 633 24.44 1.70 3.78
N GLN A 634 23.70 0.66 3.37
CA GLN A 634 22.33 0.80 2.89
C GLN A 634 21.42 1.42 3.94
N ARG A 635 21.47 0.95 5.20
CA ARG A 635 20.67 1.50 6.31
C ARG A 635 21.01 2.96 6.59
N ILE A 636 22.28 3.35 6.55
CA ILE A 636 22.73 4.73 6.73
C ILE A 636 22.14 5.63 5.62
N THR A 637 22.22 5.21 4.35
CA THR A 637 21.61 5.95 3.25
C THR A 637 20.09 6.09 3.44
N GLY A 638 19.43 5.03 3.94
CA GLY A 638 18.00 5.08 4.29
C GLY A 638 17.69 6.11 5.39
N VAL A 639 18.50 6.15 6.46
CA VAL A 639 18.36 7.16 7.54
C VAL A 639 18.59 8.58 7.00
N GLU A 640 19.56 8.77 6.14
CA GLU A 640 19.83 10.06 5.51
C GLU A 640 18.67 10.52 4.60
N GLN A 641 17.99 9.57 3.93
CA GLN A 641 16.79 9.86 3.16
C GLN A 641 15.59 10.22 4.06
N GLU A 642 15.40 9.54 5.19
CA GLU A 642 14.37 9.90 6.18
C GLU A 642 14.54 11.33 6.68
N LEU A 643 15.79 11.79 6.88
CA LEU A 643 16.11 13.16 7.32
C LEU A 643 15.83 14.23 6.24
N ARG A 644 15.40 13.85 5.03
CA ARG A 644 14.99 14.74 3.94
C ARG A 644 13.48 14.70 3.69
N THR A 645 12.79 13.72 4.25
CA THR A 645 11.35 13.49 4.06
C THR A 645 10.54 14.18 5.17
N PRO A 646 9.63 15.13 4.87
CA PRO A 646 8.95 15.94 5.89
C PRO A 646 8.24 15.14 6.98
N SER A 647 7.52 14.06 6.60
CA SER A 647 6.81 13.20 7.55
C SER A 647 7.74 12.40 8.46
N ALA A 648 8.88 11.93 7.94
CA ALA A 648 9.86 11.18 8.71
C ALA A 648 10.63 12.12 9.68
N ILE A 649 10.99 13.32 9.24
CA ILE A 649 11.56 14.35 10.11
C ILE A 649 10.64 14.61 11.30
N ALA A 650 9.33 14.83 11.04
CA ALA A 650 8.35 15.07 12.08
C ALA A 650 8.22 13.88 13.05
N ALA A 651 8.17 12.64 12.53
CA ALA A 651 8.06 11.43 13.35
C ALA A 651 9.31 11.21 14.24
N ARG A 652 10.50 11.41 13.70
CA ARG A 652 11.77 11.30 14.45
C ARG A 652 11.88 12.38 15.54
N THR A 653 11.37 13.58 15.26
CA THR A 653 11.39 14.69 16.21
C THR A 653 10.39 14.50 17.34
N ILE A 654 9.17 14.02 17.06
CA ILE A 654 8.08 13.95 18.05
C ILE A 654 8.23 12.78 19.02
N SER A 655 8.77 11.62 18.59
CA SER A 655 8.83 10.40 19.40
C SER A 655 9.52 10.59 20.74
N PRO A 656 10.74 11.16 20.85
CA PRO A 656 11.37 11.42 22.15
C PRO A 656 10.65 12.47 22.99
N LEU A 657 9.85 13.35 22.37
CA LEU A 657 9.07 14.38 23.07
C LEU A 657 7.80 13.81 23.70
N ILE A 658 7.22 12.75 23.11
CA ILE A 658 6.03 12.07 23.61
C ILE A 658 6.40 11.00 24.63
N TYR A 659 7.34 10.10 24.29
CA TYR A 659 7.68 8.94 25.12
C TYR A 659 8.74 9.23 26.19
N GLY A 660 9.46 10.40 26.08
CA GLY A 660 10.63 10.70 26.90
C GLY A 660 11.89 10.01 26.34
N ALA A 661 13.03 10.74 26.34
CA ALA A 661 14.27 10.32 25.68
C ALA A 661 14.82 8.96 26.16
N GLU A 662 14.54 8.56 27.39
CA GLU A 662 14.99 7.30 28.01
C GLU A 662 14.04 6.13 27.74
N SER A 663 12.86 6.37 27.16
CA SER A 663 11.89 5.32 26.86
C SER A 663 12.39 4.42 25.73
N PRO A 664 12.17 3.09 25.79
CA PRO A 664 12.41 2.21 24.64
C PRO A 664 11.66 2.63 23.36
N TYR A 665 10.50 3.28 23.50
CA TYR A 665 9.69 3.79 22.37
C TYR A 665 10.13 5.18 21.87
N ALA A 666 11.11 5.82 22.47
CA ALA A 666 11.51 7.19 22.12
C ALA A 666 12.38 7.29 20.86
N GLY A 667 13.11 6.24 20.52
CA GLY A 667 14.08 6.27 19.42
C GLY A 667 13.46 5.98 18.08
N PRO A 668 14.10 6.41 16.99
CA PRO A 668 13.74 5.91 15.69
C PRO A 668 14.13 4.43 15.58
N ASP A 669 13.19 3.59 15.12
CA ASP A 669 13.44 2.15 14.94
C ASP A 669 14.54 1.87 13.92
N THR A 670 14.73 2.78 12.96
CA THR A 670 15.81 2.73 11.95
C THR A 670 17.18 3.13 12.50
N GLY A 671 17.24 3.66 13.72
CA GLY A 671 18.46 4.16 14.34
C GLY A 671 18.92 5.52 13.83
N THR A 672 20.19 5.85 14.12
CA THR A 672 20.90 7.03 13.63
C THR A 672 22.19 6.60 12.93
N VAL A 673 22.78 7.49 12.13
CA VAL A 673 24.10 7.22 11.52
C VAL A 673 25.15 6.85 12.60
N ALA A 674 25.13 7.55 13.74
CA ALA A 674 26.05 7.29 14.85
C ALA A 674 25.80 5.93 15.51
N SER A 675 24.55 5.58 15.83
CA SER A 675 24.22 4.30 16.45
C SER A 675 24.48 3.12 15.52
N LEU A 676 24.14 3.23 14.23
CA LEU A 676 24.42 2.19 13.23
C LEU A 676 25.92 1.93 13.07
N ASN A 677 26.75 2.98 13.08
CA ASN A 677 28.21 2.84 13.06
C ASN A 677 28.80 2.22 14.33
N ALA A 678 28.13 2.35 15.48
CA ALA A 678 28.56 1.78 16.75
C ALA A 678 28.21 0.29 16.92
N ILE A 679 27.32 -0.28 16.08
CA ILE A 679 26.90 -1.67 16.15
C ILE A 679 28.02 -2.57 15.62
N THR A 680 28.39 -3.57 16.41
CA THR A 680 29.42 -4.57 16.06
C THR A 680 28.80 -5.91 15.68
N ARG A 681 29.60 -6.81 15.09
CA ARG A 681 29.17 -8.19 14.80
C ARG A 681 28.76 -8.93 16.09
N GLU A 682 29.46 -8.69 17.19
CA GLU A 682 29.16 -9.26 18.51
C GLU A 682 27.80 -8.79 19.02
N ASP A 683 27.39 -7.55 18.77
CA ASP A 683 26.07 -7.04 19.11
C ASP A 683 24.98 -7.77 18.31
N ILE A 684 25.16 -7.93 17.00
CA ILE A 684 24.24 -8.63 16.10
C ILE A 684 24.08 -10.10 16.51
N THR A 685 25.19 -10.81 16.74
CA THR A 685 25.16 -12.19 17.21
C THR A 685 24.51 -12.29 18.60
N GLY A 686 24.85 -11.34 19.47
CA GLY A 686 24.28 -11.27 20.81
C GLY A 686 22.77 -10.94 20.80
N PHE A 687 22.29 -10.16 19.84
CA PHE A 687 20.86 -9.92 19.64
C PHE A 687 20.17 -11.23 19.24
N LYS A 688 20.64 -11.91 18.20
CA LYS A 688 20.10 -13.21 17.77
C LYS A 688 20.05 -14.20 18.94
N ASP A 689 21.14 -14.40 19.66
CA ASP A 689 21.22 -15.44 20.71
C ASP A 689 20.33 -15.14 21.93
N ARG A 690 20.06 -13.86 22.21
CA ARG A 690 19.23 -13.44 23.35
C ARG A 690 17.74 -13.38 23.01
N TRP A 691 17.39 -13.06 21.76
CA TRP A 691 16.01 -12.73 21.42
C TRP A 691 15.38 -13.69 20.41
N ILE A 692 16.13 -14.18 19.39
CA ILE A 692 15.62 -15.08 18.34
C ILE A 692 15.92 -16.52 18.75
N ARG A 693 15.06 -17.05 19.61
CA ARG A 693 15.26 -18.36 20.29
C ARG A 693 13.93 -19.04 20.61
N PRO A 694 13.87 -20.40 20.62
CA PRO A 694 12.58 -21.11 20.74
C PRO A 694 11.83 -20.85 22.05
N ASP A 695 12.52 -20.56 23.15
CA ASP A 695 11.90 -20.22 24.43
C ASP A 695 11.49 -18.75 24.58
N ASN A 696 11.54 -17.96 23.48
CA ASN A 696 11.13 -16.55 23.38
C ASN A 696 10.12 -16.29 22.26
N GLY A 697 9.65 -17.32 21.59
CA GLY A 697 8.80 -17.16 20.41
C GLY A 697 7.62 -18.13 20.38
N ALA A 698 6.71 -17.85 19.45
CA ALA A 698 5.58 -18.70 19.07
C ALA A 698 5.49 -18.85 17.56
N VAL A 699 4.84 -19.90 17.09
CA VAL A 699 4.57 -20.16 15.67
C VAL A 699 3.08 -19.95 15.39
N PHE A 700 2.76 -19.18 14.38
CA PHE A 700 1.42 -18.95 13.88
C PHE A 700 1.31 -19.50 12.47
N VAL A 701 0.25 -20.23 12.16
CA VAL A 701 0.06 -20.85 10.85
C VAL A 701 -1.39 -20.74 10.39
N VAL A 702 -1.57 -20.35 9.13
CA VAL A 702 -2.81 -20.51 8.38
C VAL A 702 -2.50 -21.33 7.13
N SER A 703 -3.21 -22.45 6.90
CA SER A 703 -2.87 -23.40 5.85
C SER A 703 -4.09 -24.14 5.30
N ASP A 704 -4.02 -24.54 4.03
CA ASP A 704 -4.93 -25.52 3.43
C ASP A 704 -4.70 -26.95 3.92
N ARG A 705 -3.51 -27.23 4.51
CA ARG A 705 -3.14 -28.56 5.04
C ARG A 705 -3.63 -28.76 6.47
N PRO A 706 -4.03 -29.96 6.87
CA PRO A 706 -4.47 -30.22 8.24
C PRO A 706 -3.34 -30.04 9.27
N LEU A 707 -3.70 -29.67 10.52
CA LEU A 707 -2.76 -29.41 11.63
C LEU A 707 -1.71 -30.52 11.79
N ALA A 708 -2.09 -31.79 11.68
CA ALA A 708 -1.15 -32.90 11.89
C ALA A 708 -0.01 -32.95 10.83
N GLU A 709 -0.28 -32.52 9.59
CA GLU A 709 0.74 -32.40 8.56
C GLU A 709 1.67 -31.22 8.83
N ILE A 710 1.10 -30.07 9.21
CA ILE A 710 1.84 -28.86 9.58
C ILE A 710 2.73 -29.09 10.80
N GLU A 711 2.18 -29.71 11.85
CA GLU A 711 2.94 -30.04 13.06
C GLU A 711 4.10 -30.99 12.74
N ALA A 712 3.88 -32.01 11.91
CA ALA A 712 4.93 -32.93 11.49
C ALA A 712 6.03 -32.21 10.67
N ALA A 713 5.65 -31.34 9.72
CA ALA A 713 6.58 -30.59 8.90
C ALA A 713 7.41 -29.62 9.75
N LEU A 714 6.79 -28.85 10.64
CA LEU A 714 7.47 -27.92 11.55
C LEU A 714 8.39 -28.64 12.53
N ASN A 715 7.95 -29.78 13.10
CA ASN A 715 8.82 -30.60 13.96
C ASN A 715 10.02 -31.19 13.19
N GLY A 716 9.86 -31.46 11.90
CA GLY A 716 10.96 -31.92 11.04
C GLY A 716 12.09 -30.90 10.91
N VAL A 717 11.78 -29.60 10.89
CA VAL A 717 12.74 -28.52 10.65
C VAL A 717 13.10 -27.70 11.90
N LEU A 718 12.23 -27.62 12.90
CA LEU A 718 12.41 -26.83 14.12
C LEU A 718 12.44 -27.65 15.41
N GLY A 719 11.97 -28.91 15.40
CA GLY A 719 11.75 -29.69 16.62
C GLY A 719 13.02 -29.95 17.45
N ASP A 720 14.20 -29.94 16.84
CA ASP A 720 15.51 -30.08 17.50
C ASP A 720 16.17 -28.76 17.86
N TRP A 721 15.55 -27.60 17.51
CA TRP A 721 16.13 -26.28 17.80
C TRP A 721 16.14 -26.00 19.30
N GLN A 722 17.35 -25.88 19.87
CA GLN A 722 17.56 -25.63 21.29
C GLN A 722 17.87 -24.16 21.57
N ALA A 723 17.36 -23.66 22.69
CA ALA A 723 17.71 -22.34 23.16
C ALA A 723 19.23 -22.23 23.43
N PRO A 724 19.89 -21.14 23.03
CA PRO A 724 21.29 -20.87 23.35
C PRO A 724 21.52 -20.85 24.86
N ALA A 725 22.75 -21.19 25.30
CA ALA A 725 23.12 -21.21 26.72
C ALA A 725 23.16 -19.81 27.39
N VAL A 726 23.16 -18.73 26.61
CA VAL A 726 23.10 -17.36 27.12
C VAL A 726 21.73 -17.06 27.71
N ALA A 727 21.66 -16.11 28.66
CA ALA A 727 20.39 -15.68 29.24
C ALA A 727 19.49 -15.03 28.17
N LYS A 728 18.19 -15.37 28.23
CA LYS A 728 17.17 -14.71 27.43
C LYS A 728 17.16 -13.21 27.72
N GLY A 729 16.93 -12.38 26.71
CA GLY A 729 16.74 -10.94 26.85
C GLY A 729 15.48 -10.59 27.65
N THR A 730 15.49 -9.44 28.31
CA THR A 730 14.34 -8.87 29.00
C THR A 730 14.25 -7.39 28.68
N LYS A 731 13.05 -6.94 28.30
CA LYS A 731 12.74 -5.52 28.07
C LYS A 731 12.37 -4.84 29.39
N SER A 732 12.68 -3.55 29.53
CA SER A 732 12.26 -2.73 30.67
C SER A 732 11.55 -1.48 30.18
N PHE A 733 10.38 -1.22 30.73
CA PHE A 733 9.55 -0.05 30.45
C PHE A 733 9.37 0.84 31.70
N ASP A 734 10.30 0.74 32.66
CA ASP A 734 10.21 1.45 33.96
C ASP A 734 10.40 2.96 33.85
N ALA A 735 11.00 3.43 32.73
CA ALA A 735 11.17 4.85 32.47
C ALA A 735 9.88 5.43 31.84
N ALA A 736 8.87 5.69 32.67
CA ALA A 736 7.69 6.42 32.22
C ALA A 736 8.04 7.89 31.99
N PRO A 737 7.76 8.47 30.82
CA PRO A 737 7.97 9.87 30.56
C PRO A 737 7.02 10.70 31.43
N ALA A 738 7.50 11.84 31.92
CA ALA A 738 6.60 12.89 32.38
C ALA A 738 5.86 13.42 31.14
N ALA A 739 4.53 13.36 31.14
CA ALA A 739 3.74 14.05 30.13
C ALA A 739 4.14 15.54 30.09
N PRO A 740 4.19 16.19 28.89
CA PRO A 740 4.44 17.61 28.81
C PRO A 740 3.44 18.36 29.71
N ALA A 741 3.93 19.36 30.42
CA ALA A 741 3.09 20.10 31.37
C ALA A 741 2.06 20.97 30.64
N GLU A 742 2.39 21.44 29.44
CA GLU A 742 1.57 22.34 28.59
C GLU A 742 1.83 22.06 27.12
N SER A 743 0.84 22.36 26.29
CA SER A 743 0.96 22.28 24.80
C SER A 743 2.02 23.24 24.29
N ARG A 744 2.82 22.78 23.32
CA ARG A 744 3.88 23.59 22.69
C ARG A 744 4.08 23.22 21.23
N ILE A 745 4.72 24.13 20.51
CA ILE A 745 5.09 23.93 19.10
C ILE A 745 6.60 23.76 19.00
N VAL A 746 7.03 22.77 18.20
CA VAL A 746 8.43 22.55 17.80
C VAL A 746 8.51 22.74 16.30
N LEU A 747 9.22 23.77 15.85
CA LEU A 747 9.37 24.13 14.44
C LEU A 747 10.71 23.62 13.90
N VAL A 748 10.64 22.75 12.90
CA VAL A 748 11.79 22.27 12.13
C VAL A 748 11.80 22.97 10.78
N ASN A 749 12.87 23.73 10.49
CA ASN A 749 12.96 24.51 9.28
C ASN A 749 13.30 23.65 8.06
N ARG A 750 12.44 23.67 7.02
CA ARG A 750 12.67 23.11 5.69
C ARG A 750 12.40 24.19 4.65
N PRO A 751 13.43 24.94 4.24
CA PRO A 751 13.26 26.10 3.36
C PRO A 751 12.61 25.74 2.02
N ASN A 752 11.87 26.70 1.46
CA ASN A 752 11.21 26.58 0.15
C ASN A 752 10.16 25.44 0.04
N SER A 753 9.67 24.88 1.17
CA SER A 753 8.60 23.90 1.15
C SER A 753 7.25 24.55 0.82
N PRO A 754 6.51 24.07 -0.20
CA PRO A 754 5.18 24.58 -0.56
C PRO A 754 4.11 24.14 0.44
N GLN A 755 4.41 23.15 1.27
CA GLN A 755 3.56 22.63 2.32
C GLN A 755 4.32 22.55 3.65
N SER A 756 3.56 22.61 4.74
CA SER A 756 4.03 22.20 6.07
C SER A 756 3.46 20.84 6.43
N TYR A 757 4.23 20.05 7.14
CA TYR A 757 3.76 18.82 7.76
C TYR A 757 3.53 19.05 9.25
N ILE A 758 2.26 19.09 9.67
CA ILE A 758 1.86 19.20 11.08
C ILE A 758 1.78 17.79 11.67
N TYR A 759 2.50 17.54 12.77
CA TYR A 759 2.43 16.29 13.52
C TYR A 759 2.21 16.61 15.00
N GLY A 760 0.95 16.46 15.44
CA GLY A 760 0.59 16.55 16.85
C GLY A 760 0.68 15.20 17.55
N GLY A 761 1.05 15.17 18.82
CA GLY A 761 1.04 13.92 19.56
C GLY A 761 1.10 14.08 21.08
N GLN A 762 0.59 13.07 21.77
CA GLN A 762 0.65 12.93 23.21
C GLN A 762 0.60 11.46 23.65
N LEU A 763 1.17 11.14 24.79
CA LEU A 763 1.00 9.82 25.41
C LEU A 763 -0.35 9.77 26.12
N THR A 764 -1.08 8.63 25.93
CA THR A 764 -2.37 8.41 26.58
C THR A 764 -2.22 7.53 27.83
N SER A 765 -3.26 7.47 28.65
CA SER A 765 -3.35 6.54 29.81
C SER A 765 -4.14 5.27 29.50
N VAL A 766 -4.54 5.07 28.26
CA VAL A 766 -5.36 3.92 27.83
C VAL A 766 -4.50 2.68 27.68
N ASP A 767 -4.95 1.56 28.28
CA ASP A 767 -4.35 0.24 28.10
C ASP A 767 -4.93 -0.42 26.84
N PRO A 768 -4.11 -0.85 25.87
CA PRO A 768 -4.59 -1.51 24.65
C PRO A 768 -5.25 -2.89 24.90
N ARG A 769 -5.08 -3.44 26.11
CA ARG A 769 -5.75 -4.67 26.57
C ARG A 769 -7.14 -4.43 27.18
N GLY A 770 -7.44 -3.17 27.53
CA GLY A 770 -8.65 -2.77 28.26
C GLY A 770 -9.86 -2.58 27.34
N GLU A 771 -11.06 -2.75 27.89
CA GLU A 771 -12.32 -2.51 27.17
C GLU A 771 -12.46 -1.06 26.66
N THR A 772 -12.00 -0.08 27.45
CA THR A 772 -12.02 1.36 27.08
C THR A 772 -11.25 1.64 25.80
N TYR A 773 -10.28 0.78 25.42
CA TYR A 773 -9.52 0.95 24.19
C TYR A 773 -10.39 0.79 22.94
N VAL A 774 -11.32 -0.16 22.92
CA VAL A 774 -12.26 -0.36 21.80
C VAL A 774 -13.19 0.85 21.65
N ASP A 775 -13.69 1.39 22.76
CA ASP A 775 -14.52 2.61 22.75
C ASP A 775 -13.72 3.83 22.27
N PHE A 776 -12.45 3.92 22.64
CA PHE A 776 -11.56 4.98 22.18
C PHE A 776 -11.28 4.88 20.67
N LEU A 777 -11.08 3.68 20.11
CA LEU A 777 -10.93 3.49 18.66
C LEU A 777 -12.15 4.03 17.90
N ASN A 778 -13.36 3.69 18.37
CA ASN A 778 -14.60 4.12 17.74
C ASN A 778 -14.91 5.60 17.97
N ALA A 779 -14.57 6.17 19.13
CA ALA A 779 -14.60 7.62 19.32
C ALA A 779 -13.66 8.36 18.35
N ASN A 780 -12.47 7.79 18.12
CA ASN A 780 -11.53 8.35 17.16
C ASN A 780 -12.04 8.26 15.71
N ASN A 781 -12.86 7.27 15.36
CA ASN A 781 -13.49 7.21 14.04
C ASN A 781 -14.41 8.41 13.76
N ALA A 782 -14.98 9.05 14.81
CA ALA A 782 -15.67 10.33 14.66
C ALA A 782 -14.71 11.53 14.58
N LEU A 783 -13.60 11.51 15.33
CA LEU A 783 -12.68 12.66 15.41
C LEU A 783 -11.69 12.73 14.24
N GLY A 784 -10.92 11.66 14.00
CA GLY A 784 -9.80 11.66 13.06
C GLY A 784 -9.50 10.33 12.38
N GLY A 785 -10.24 9.26 12.68
CA GLY A 785 -9.86 7.88 12.33
C GLY A 785 -10.16 7.46 10.90
N ASN A 786 -11.09 8.10 10.21
CA ASN A 786 -11.49 7.75 8.86
C ASN A 786 -11.70 9.00 7.97
N PHE A 787 -12.11 8.80 6.73
CA PHE A 787 -12.29 9.87 5.77
C PHE A 787 -13.34 10.91 6.22
N LEU A 788 -14.46 10.46 6.78
CA LEU A 788 -15.56 11.33 7.25
C LEU A 788 -15.34 11.89 8.66
N ALA A 789 -14.17 11.63 9.27
CA ALA A 789 -13.85 12.16 10.57
C ALA A 789 -13.74 13.68 10.55
N ARG A 790 -14.11 14.34 11.67
CA ARG A 790 -14.25 15.81 11.75
C ARG A 790 -13.00 16.56 11.35
N LEU A 791 -11.81 16.10 11.75
CA LEU A 791 -10.55 16.75 11.39
C LEU A 791 -10.33 16.77 9.87
N ASN A 792 -10.63 15.66 9.19
CA ASN A 792 -10.50 15.55 7.74
C ASN A 792 -11.58 16.37 7.03
N MET A 793 -12.84 16.25 7.43
CA MET A 793 -13.96 17.01 6.84
C MET A 793 -13.77 18.53 6.99
N ASN A 794 -13.14 18.98 8.08
CA ASN A 794 -12.81 20.39 8.25
C ASN A 794 -11.70 20.84 7.27
N LEU A 795 -10.50 20.27 7.37
CA LEU A 795 -9.35 20.81 6.64
C LEU A 795 -9.31 20.43 5.16
N ARG A 796 -9.85 19.26 4.79
CA ARG A 796 -9.93 18.82 3.40
C ARG A 796 -11.20 19.33 2.71
N GLU A 797 -12.39 18.94 3.20
CA GLU A 797 -13.64 19.14 2.47
C GLU A 797 -14.20 20.57 2.68
N THR A 798 -14.10 21.15 3.87
CA THR A 798 -14.61 22.50 4.14
C THR A 798 -13.64 23.59 3.76
N LYS A 799 -12.34 23.40 4.05
CA LYS A 799 -11.32 24.46 3.89
C LYS A 799 -10.47 24.31 2.63
N GLY A 800 -10.32 23.09 2.10
CA GLY A 800 -9.44 22.80 0.97
C GLY A 800 -7.95 23.11 1.23
N TRP A 801 -7.51 23.03 2.49
CA TRP A 801 -6.12 23.35 2.88
C TRP A 801 -5.19 22.14 2.92
N SER A 802 -5.74 20.94 2.86
CA SER A 802 -5.04 19.66 2.95
C SER A 802 -5.60 18.66 1.95
N TYR A 803 -4.77 17.73 1.49
CA TYR A 803 -5.25 16.52 0.80
C TYR A 803 -5.86 15.49 1.77
N GLY A 804 -5.44 15.48 3.04
CA GLY A 804 -6.01 14.61 4.05
C GLY A 804 -5.44 14.83 5.44
N VAL A 805 -6.28 14.67 6.44
CA VAL A 805 -5.92 14.78 7.86
C VAL A 805 -6.32 13.52 8.60
N ARG A 806 -5.44 13.02 9.44
CA ARG A 806 -5.70 11.82 10.21
C ARG A 806 -5.31 11.96 11.67
N GLY A 807 -6.25 11.63 12.56
CA GLY A 807 -6.00 11.36 13.97
C GLY A 807 -6.00 9.85 14.23
N ALA A 808 -5.00 9.31 14.92
CA ALA A 808 -4.93 7.88 15.18
C ALA A 808 -4.16 7.55 16.45
N PRO A 809 -4.55 6.52 17.21
CA PRO A 809 -3.69 5.94 18.21
C PRO A 809 -2.49 5.24 17.56
N LEU A 810 -1.31 5.48 18.09
CA LEU A 810 -0.09 4.72 17.83
C LEU A 810 0.06 3.73 18.98
N THR A 811 -0.32 2.48 18.72
CA THR A 811 -0.47 1.45 19.73
C THR A 811 0.72 0.52 19.76
N ASN A 812 1.43 0.52 20.87
CA ASN A 812 2.45 -0.46 21.23
C ASN A 812 1.92 -1.38 22.35
N GLU A 813 2.62 -2.47 22.64
CA GLU A 813 2.19 -3.45 23.66
C GLU A 813 2.05 -2.84 25.06
N ASN A 814 2.90 -1.85 25.40
CA ASN A 814 2.98 -1.25 26.74
C ASN A 814 2.72 0.26 26.75
N ALA A 815 2.37 0.89 25.64
CA ALA A 815 2.06 2.31 25.55
C ALA A 815 1.17 2.62 24.37
N VAL A 816 0.25 3.57 24.53
CA VAL A 816 -0.58 4.13 23.45
C VAL A 816 -0.33 5.63 23.38
N ALA A 817 0.10 6.13 22.24
CA ALA A 817 0.13 7.56 21.95
C ALA A 817 -1.02 7.93 21.01
N TYR A 818 -1.62 9.10 21.20
CA TYR A 818 -2.54 9.66 20.22
C TYR A 818 -1.80 10.64 19.32
N THR A 819 -1.98 10.53 18.01
CA THR A 819 -1.28 11.36 17.02
C THR A 819 -2.25 11.99 16.05
N VAL A 820 -1.95 13.22 15.59
CA VAL A 820 -2.67 13.93 14.52
C VAL A 820 -1.66 14.31 13.44
N ARG A 821 -1.95 14.00 12.19
CA ARG A 821 -1.09 14.27 11.02
C ARG A 821 -1.86 15.06 9.98
N ALA A 822 -1.29 16.19 9.55
CA ALA A 822 -1.91 17.07 8.56
C ALA A 822 -0.82 17.72 7.68
N PRO A 823 -0.61 17.24 6.43
CA PRO A 823 0.09 18.01 5.42
C PRO A 823 -0.81 19.16 4.94
N VAL A 824 -0.37 20.40 5.07
CA VAL A 824 -1.19 21.58 4.75
C VAL A 824 -0.41 22.58 3.90
N GLN A 825 -1.08 23.46 3.19
CA GLN A 825 -0.47 24.58 2.49
C GLN A 825 0.37 25.42 3.45
N ALA A 826 1.57 25.84 3.04
CA ALA A 826 2.51 26.56 3.92
C ALA A 826 1.93 27.87 4.45
N ASP A 827 1.16 28.60 3.64
CA ASP A 827 0.50 29.86 4.02
C ASP A 827 -0.74 29.68 4.90
N ARG A 828 -1.19 28.46 5.12
CA ARG A 828 -2.35 28.10 5.97
C ARG A 828 -1.96 27.32 7.22
N THR A 829 -0.69 27.19 7.52
CA THR A 829 -0.19 26.34 8.63
C THR A 829 -0.75 26.76 9.99
N GLY A 830 -0.74 28.07 10.29
CA GLY A 830 -1.26 28.61 11.55
C GLY A 830 -2.78 28.42 11.67
N ASP A 831 -3.51 28.75 10.61
CA ASP A 831 -4.97 28.58 10.56
C ASP A 831 -5.37 27.11 10.72
N ALA A 832 -4.66 26.20 10.02
CA ALA A 832 -4.92 24.76 10.11
C ALA A 832 -4.64 24.20 11.52
N LEU A 833 -3.55 24.62 12.14
CA LEU A 833 -3.24 24.20 13.53
C LEU A 833 -4.29 24.74 14.52
N ALA A 834 -4.76 26.00 14.34
CA ALA A 834 -5.86 26.55 15.13
C ALA A 834 -7.15 25.72 15.01
N GLU A 835 -7.50 25.31 13.79
CA GLU A 835 -8.67 24.46 13.54
C GLU A 835 -8.50 23.06 14.17
N LEU A 836 -7.32 22.42 14.07
CA LEU A 836 -7.06 21.13 14.71
C LEU A 836 -7.21 21.19 16.23
N ILE A 837 -6.68 22.25 16.85
CA ILE A 837 -6.82 22.48 18.29
C ILE A 837 -8.28 22.73 18.67
N ARG A 838 -8.98 23.58 17.90
CA ARG A 838 -10.40 23.92 18.14
C ARG A 838 -11.30 22.67 18.01
N GLU A 839 -11.21 21.93 16.90
CA GLU A 839 -12.04 20.73 16.66
C GLU A 839 -11.79 19.65 17.72
N THR A 840 -10.52 19.40 18.08
CA THR A 840 -10.19 18.44 19.12
C THR A 840 -10.75 18.89 20.48
N GLY A 841 -10.59 20.18 20.83
CA GLY A 841 -11.10 20.71 22.09
C GLY A 841 -12.64 20.68 22.17
N GLU A 842 -13.34 21.10 21.11
CA GLU A 842 -14.80 21.05 21.04
C GLU A 842 -15.34 19.62 21.08
N PHE A 843 -14.67 18.67 20.42
CA PHE A 843 -15.04 17.25 20.46
C PHE A 843 -15.01 16.68 21.88
N LEU A 844 -14.00 17.05 22.65
CA LEU A 844 -13.84 16.57 24.01
C LEU A 844 -14.73 17.28 25.04
N ASP A 845 -15.25 18.49 24.77
CA ASP A 845 -16.05 19.29 25.70
C ASP A 845 -17.52 19.42 25.28
N THR A 846 -17.77 20.18 24.21
CA THR A 846 -19.14 20.66 23.87
C THR A 846 -19.79 19.93 22.70
N ARG A 847 -19.02 19.27 21.87
CA ARG A 847 -19.47 18.65 20.62
C ARG A 847 -19.03 17.17 20.53
N GLY A 848 -19.36 16.37 21.55
CA GLY A 848 -19.09 14.94 21.58
C GLY A 848 -19.71 14.17 20.41
N VAL A 849 -19.55 12.86 20.41
CA VAL A 849 -20.08 11.95 19.38
C VAL A 849 -21.61 12.10 19.28
N THR A 850 -22.11 12.32 18.09
CA THR A 850 -23.53 12.39 17.81
C THR A 850 -24.15 11.00 17.59
N GLU A 851 -25.46 10.86 17.78
CA GLU A 851 -26.17 9.60 17.51
C GLU A 851 -26.04 9.14 16.04
N ALA A 852 -25.95 10.10 15.10
CA ALA A 852 -25.75 9.80 13.69
C ALA A 852 -24.35 9.24 13.44
N GLU A 853 -23.31 9.84 14.03
CA GLU A 853 -21.93 9.32 13.94
C GLU A 853 -21.81 7.96 14.61
N LEU A 854 -22.39 7.78 15.81
CA LEU A 854 -22.40 6.48 16.50
C LEU A 854 -23.04 5.39 15.63
N THR A 855 -24.21 5.68 15.07
CA THR A 855 -24.94 4.72 14.22
C THR A 855 -24.11 4.35 13.00
N ARG A 856 -23.53 5.33 12.32
CA ARG A 856 -22.67 5.10 11.14
C ARG A 856 -21.45 4.27 11.50
N ILE A 857 -20.74 4.62 12.57
CA ILE A 857 -19.51 3.93 13.01
C ILE A 857 -19.82 2.48 13.39
N VAL A 858 -20.85 2.24 14.22
CA VAL A 858 -21.21 0.88 14.63
C VAL A 858 -21.66 0.03 13.44
N THR A 859 -22.40 0.62 12.50
CA THR A 859 -22.82 -0.09 11.28
C THR A 859 -21.63 -0.44 10.40
N ALA A 860 -20.71 0.50 10.20
CA ALA A 860 -19.48 0.28 9.43
C ALA A 860 -18.60 -0.82 10.07
N GLU A 861 -18.25 -0.68 11.35
CA GLU A 861 -17.37 -1.62 12.07
C GLU A 861 -17.90 -3.06 12.05
N ILE A 862 -19.24 -3.25 12.18
CA ILE A 862 -19.85 -4.58 12.10
C ILE A 862 -19.89 -5.09 10.66
N GLY A 863 -20.25 -4.21 9.72
CA GLY A 863 -20.37 -4.57 8.32
C GLY A 863 -19.03 -4.94 7.66
N GLU A 864 -17.95 -4.30 8.10
CA GLU A 864 -16.60 -4.53 7.57
C GLU A 864 -15.97 -5.86 8.05
N LEU A 865 -16.43 -6.45 9.16
CA LEU A 865 -15.81 -7.65 9.75
C LEU A 865 -15.62 -8.81 8.75
N PRO A 866 -16.61 -9.20 7.92
CA PRO A 866 -16.41 -10.30 6.97
C PRO A 866 -15.32 -10.01 5.93
N GLY A 867 -15.21 -8.77 5.45
CA GLY A 867 -14.20 -8.34 4.49
C GLY A 867 -12.81 -8.22 5.13
N GLN A 868 -12.72 -7.81 6.40
CA GLN A 868 -11.43 -7.69 7.10
C GLN A 868 -10.69 -9.02 7.22
N PHE A 869 -11.41 -10.16 7.26
CA PHE A 869 -10.82 -11.50 7.38
C PHE A 869 -10.94 -12.32 6.09
N GLU A 870 -10.99 -11.66 4.96
CA GLU A 870 -11.04 -12.29 3.64
C GLU A 870 -9.79 -13.12 3.31
N THR A 871 -8.62 -12.76 3.84
CA THR A 871 -7.34 -13.39 3.47
C THR A 871 -6.70 -14.17 4.62
N SER A 872 -5.93 -15.21 4.27
CA SER A 872 -5.11 -15.98 5.22
C SER A 872 -4.12 -15.10 6.00
N GLY A 873 -3.58 -14.06 5.35
CA GLY A 873 -2.70 -13.09 5.99
C GLY A 873 -3.41 -12.27 7.08
N ALA A 874 -4.67 -11.87 6.86
CA ALA A 874 -5.46 -11.14 7.85
C ALA A 874 -5.79 -12.00 9.07
N ILE A 875 -6.17 -13.26 8.84
CA ILE A 875 -6.41 -14.25 9.92
C ILE A 875 -5.13 -14.47 10.74
N LEU A 876 -3.99 -14.66 10.06
CA LEU A 876 -2.68 -14.83 10.70
C LEU A 876 -2.32 -13.62 11.59
N GLY A 877 -2.54 -12.40 11.10
CA GLY A 877 -2.33 -11.15 11.85
C GLY A 877 -3.27 -11.01 13.07
N ALA A 878 -4.53 -11.43 12.91
CA ALA A 878 -5.51 -11.46 14.00
C ALA A 878 -5.11 -12.42 15.12
N MET A 879 -4.65 -13.63 14.77
CA MET A 879 -4.15 -14.61 15.74
C MET A 879 -2.93 -14.08 16.50
N GLN A 880 -1.99 -13.43 15.83
CA GLN A 880 -0.82 -12.80 16.46
C GLN A 880 -1.25 -11.66 17.40
N THR A 881 -2.19 -10.82 16.99
CA THR A 881 -2.72 -9.71 17.79
C THR A 881 -3.45 -10.22 19.04
N ASN A 882 -4.27 -11.26 18.91
CA ASN A 882 -4.94 -11.88 20.03
C ASN A 882 -3.92 -12.44 21.03
N ALA A 883 -2.90 -13.15 20.57
CA ALA A 883 -1.84 -13.69 21.41
C ALA A 883 -1.04 -12.57 22.11
N MET A 884 -0.70 -11.48 21.40
CA MET A 884 0.06 -10.35 21.95
C MET A 884 -0.69 -9.64 23.08
N TYR A 885 -2.00 -9.45 22.93
CA TYR A 885 -2.82 -8.76 23.93
C TYR A 885 -3.54 -9.71 24.91
N GLY A 886 -3.31 -11.03 24.81
CA GLY A 886 -3.96 -12.03 25.68
C GLY A 886 -5.48 -12.12 25.48
N ARG A 887 -5.96 -11.86 24.28
CA ARG A 887 -7.37 -11.95 23.89
C ARG A 887 -7.77 -13.41 23.61
N PRO A 888 -9.05 -13.81 23.83
CA PRO A 888 -9.52 -15.14 23.46
C PRO A 888 -9.56 -15.32 21.93
N ASP A 889 -9.54 -16.56 21.45
CA ASP A 889 -9.53 -16.86 20.01
C ASP A 889 -10.80 -16.36 19.31
N ASP A 890 -11.95 -16.40 19.98
CA ASP A 890 -13.24 -15.89 19.49
C ASP A 890 -13.45 -14.38 19.69
N TYR A 891 -12.38 -13.63 19.94
CA TYR A 891 -12.46 -12.18 20.18
C TYR A 891 -13.19 -11.44 19.07
N TYR A 892 -12.88 -11.74 17.80
CA TYR A 892 -13.46 -11.04 16.64
C TYR A 892 -14.90 -11.44 16.38
N GLU A 893 -15.34 -12.62 16.76
CA GLU A 893 -16.76 -13.02 16.73
C GLU A 893 -17.59 -12.23 17.75
N ARG A 894 -16.99 -11.90 18.89
CA ARG A 894 -17.65 -11.18 19.99
C ARG A 894 -17.56 -9.67 19.90
N VAL A 895 -16.65 -9.14 19.11
CA VAL A 895 -16.42 -7.68 19.04
C VAL A 895 -17.65 -6.94 18.51
N ALA A 896 -18.43 -7.56 17.62
CA ALA A 896 -19.68 -7.01 17.10
C ALA A 896 -20.70 -6.70 18.22
N ASP A 897 -20.81 -7.58 19.23
CA ASP A 897 -21.67 -7.34 20.39
C ASP A 897 -21.17 -6.16 21.23
N ARG A 898 -19.85 -6.01 21.34
CA ARG A 898 -19.25 -4.85 21.98
C ARG A 898 -19.59 -3.55 21.25
N TYR A 899 -19.51 -3.53 19.91
CA TYR A 899 -19.89 -2.38 19.09
C TYR A 899 -21.38 -2.02 19.26
N ARG A 900 -22.28 -3.01 19.25
CA ARG A 900 -23.71 -2.80 19.50
C ARG A 900 -24.05 -2.25 20.88
N ALA A 901 -23.20 -2.50 21.88
CA ALA A 901 -23.38 -2.02 23.24
C ALA A 901 -22.86 -0.59 23.48
N GLN A 902 -22.15 0.00 22.52
CA GLN A 902 -21.58 1.35 22.64
C GLN A 902 -22.68 2.42 22.62
N THR A 903 -22.42 3.51 23.32
CA THR A 903 -23.26 4.73 23.34
C THR A 903 -22.39 5.96 23.10
N ALA A 904 -22.98 7.07 22.67
CA ALA A 904 -22.25 8.32 22.52
C ALA A 904 -21.53 8.73 23.80
N GLU A 905 -22.14 8.49 24.98
CA GLU A 905 -21.56 8.79 26.29
C GLU A 905 -20.33 7.90 26.60
N SER A 906 -20.36 6.59 26.21
CA SER A 906 -19.21 5.70 26.43
C SER A 906 -18.04 6.07 25.52
N LEU A 907 -18.30 6.45 24.26
CA LEU A 907 -17.28 6.90 23.33
C LEU A 907 -16.65 8.23 23.79
N ASP A 908 -17.49 9.19 24.18
CA ASP A 908 -17.04 10.48 24.72
C ASP A 908 -16.20 10.31 25.99
N ALA A 909 -16.60 9.42 26.87
CA ALA A 909 -15.83 9.14 28.10
C ALA A 909 -14.46 8.53 27.78
N ALA A 910 -14.40 7.61 26.82
CA ALA A 910 -13.17 6.99 26.36
C ALA A 910 -12.23 8.01 25.67
N ALA A 911 -12.77 8.90 24.82
CA ALA A 911 -12.01 9.97 24.18
C ALA A 911 -11.40 10.93 25.24
N ARG A 912 -12.20 11.38 26.22
CA ARG A 912 -11.72 12.24 27.32
C ARG A 912 -10.71 11.56 28.25
N ALA A 913 -10.76 10.24 28.37
CA ALA A 913 -9.76 9.50 29.14
C ALA A 913 -8.44 9.36 28.38
N ALA A 914 -8.50 9.35 27.05
CA ALA A 914 -7.34 9.17 26.17
C ALA A 914 -6.64 10.46 25.77
N ILE A 915 -7.40 11.54 25.49
CA ILE A 915 -6.89 12.77 24.89
C ILE A 915 -7.05 13.94 25.87
N ASP A 916 -5.94 14.62 26.13
CA ASP A 916 -5.90 15.89 26.89
C ASP A 916 -5.50 17.03 25.92
N PRO A 917 -6.40 17.95 25.56
CA PRO A 917 -6.13 18.97 24.56
C PRO A 917 -5.01 19.94 24.97
N ASP A 918 -4.72 20.05 26.26
CA ASP A 918 -3.70 20.97 26.80
C ASP A 918 -2.29 20.34 26.84
N ARG A 919 -2.11 19.12 26.37
CA ARG A 919 -0.83 18.36 26.47
C ARG A 919 -0.24 17.92 25.13
N PHE A 920 -0.72 18.44 24.04
CA PHE A 920 -0.13 18.13 22.72
C PHE A 920 1.26 18.74 22.56
N VAL A 921 2.17 17.95 22.00
CA VAL A 921 3.37 18.48 21.34
C VAL A 921 3.05 18.53 19.85
N TRP A 922 3.21 19.71 19.25
CA TRP A 922 2.99 19.94 17.83
C TRP A 922 4.33 20.13 17.13
N VAL A 923 4.76 19.18 16.33
CA VAL A 923 5.94 19.30 15.46
C VAL A 923 5.49 19.79 14.11
N ILE A 924 6.09 20.90 13.65
CA ILE A 924 5.82 21.51 12.34
C ILE A 924 7.09 21.45 11.52
N VAL A 925 7.04 20.77 10.37
CA VAL A 925 8.14 20.74 9.40
C VAL A 925 7.73 21.56 8.18
N GLY A 926 8.41 22.69 7.94
CA GLY A 926 8.05 23.59 6.85
C GLY A 926 9.00 24.79 6.73
N ASP A 927 8.75 25.69 5.78
CA ASP A 927 9.54 26.90 5.61
C ASP A 927 9.31 27.88 6.75
N ALA A 928 10.28 27.98 7.66
CA ALA A 928 10.15 28.85 8.83
C ALA A 928 9.90 30.31 8.48
N SER A 929 10.38 30.80 7.33
CA SER A 929 10.15 32.19 6.91
C SER A 929 8.68 32.49 6.63
N VAL A 930 7.91 31.47 6.22
CA VAL A 930 6.48 31.55 5.93
C VAL A 930 5.64 31.16 7.16
N VAL A 931 6.07 30.14 7.91
CA VAL A 931 5.27 29.46 8.92
C VAL A 931 5.38 30.09 10.29
N GLU A 932 6.58 30.52 10.73
CA GLU A 932 6.80 31.03 12.09
C GLU A 932 5.92 32.24 12.44
N PRO A 933 5.74 33.25 11.55
CA PRO A 933 4.86 34.38 11.86
C PRO A 933 3.38 34.01 12.05
N GLN A 934 2.94 32.88 11.48
CA GLN A 934 1.59 32.36 11.66
C GLN A 934 1.46 31.65 13.02
N LEU A 935 2.48 30.87 13.42
CA LEU A 935 2.50 30.11 14.67
C LEU A 935 2.57 31.03 15.92
N GLU A 936 3.29 32.14 15.84
CA GLU A 936 3.38 33.14 16.94
C GLU A 936 2.00 33.71 17.32
N GLN A 937 1.04 33.74 16.40
CA GLN A 937 -0.32 34.23 16.64
C GLN A 937 -1.18 33.30 17.49
N LEU A 938 -0.79 32.00 17.62
CA LEU A 938 -1.55 31.01 18.38
C LEU A 938 -1.37 31.10 19.90
N GLY A 939 -0.40 31.89 20.37
CA GLY A 939 -0.15 32.07 21.79
C GLY A 939 0.50 30.87 22.50
N LEU A 940 0.91 29.84 21.73
CA LEU A 940 1.70 28.72 22.25
C LEU A 940 3.19 29.02 22.19
N ALA A 941 3.96 28.37 23.06
CA ALA A 941 5.42 28.47 23.01
C ALA A 941 5.94 27.80 21.70
N VAL A 942 6.72 28.55 20.92
CA VAL A 942 7.36 28.05 19.70
C VAL A 942 8.85 27.85 19.99
N GLU A 943 9.30 26.59 19.85
CA GLU A 943 10.72 26.21 19.98
C GLU A 943 11.26 25.90 18.59
N ARG A 944 12.33 26.54 18.16
CA ARG A 944 13.02 26.20 16.92
C ARG A 944 14.05 25.11 17.18
N VAL A 945 14.01 24.05 16.40
CA VAL A 945 14.95 22.93 16.51
C VAL A 945 15.64 22.74 15.16
N GLU A 946 16.97 22.64 15.15
CA GLU A 946 17.73 22.18 14.00
C GLU A 946 17.51 20.69 13.82
N MET A 947 17.54 20.21 12.56
CA MET A 947 17.37 18.77 12.27
C MET A 947 18.43 17.96 13.01
N ALA A 948 18.00 17.00 13.82
CA ALA A 948 18.89 16.05 14.48
C ALA A 948 19.58 15.18 13.42
N GLY A 949 20.88 15.34 13.24
CA GLY A 949 21.69 14.50 12.33
C GLY A 949 22.48 15.22 11.25
N THR A 950 22.58 16.56 11.31
CA THR A 950 23.47 17.32 10.40
C THR A 950 24.91 17.53 10.95
N GLU A 951 25.24 16.93 12.12
CA GLU A 951 26.60 16.88 12.65
C GLU A 951 27.23 15.49 12.54
#